data_d1c92b15159e7d159bfc7e5713121091
#
_entry.id   d1c92b15159e7d159bfc7e5713121091
#
_cell.length_a   1.000
_cell.length_b   1.000
_cell.length_c   1.000
_cell.angle_alpha   90.00
_cell.angle_beta   90.00
_cell.angle_gamma   90.00
#
_symmetry.space_group_name_H-M   'P 1'
#
loop_
_entity.id
_entity.type
_entity.pdbx_description
1 polymer ?
#
loop_
_entity_poly.entity_id
_entity_poly.type
_entity_poly.pdbx_seq_one_letter_code
_entity_poly.pdbx_strand_id
1 'polypeptide(L)'
;MRIRPGRFAVLAVALLTASAALPATAANSQERHHSPSHPSSGGLSAVIRYTEYGIPHILAKNYADLGFGTGWAQAADQVCTLADGFVTVRGERSRFFGPDAEPDGSLSSAAENLPSDLYFRGVRATGTVEKLLAEPAPRGPSRDSKDLMRGWAAGYNAWLAQNRITDPACRGASWVRPVTAVDVAARTFALAVLGGQGRAVDGITAARPPATTAARTAVGIPDAQSAARAAQKLFDTADMGSNAVAFSGATTADGRGLLLGNPHYPWQGGRRFWQSQQTIPGELNVAGGALLGSTTVSIGHNARVAWSHTVATGVTLNLHQLTLDPADPTTYLVDGKPERMTRRTVTVEARGGPPVTRTQWWTRYGPVVTSLGAGLPLPWTSTTAYALNDPNAENLRAPDTALGFGRARGTADVLTTLRHTQGLPWINTIAADSGGHSLFTQSQVLPRITDELAQRCSTALGKALYPSSGIAVLDGSRGDCALGSDPDAVQPGIFGPANMPVLKDAPYAENSNDSAWLANTDRPLTGYERVFGPIGSPLSTRARGAKADVSAMAAKGELTVRDLQAQQFANRATSGDLIADDTARDCAVLPGGTATGSDGKAVDVSEACGVLKAWDHSMKTGSRGALLFDRFWRRLTAVTAPAQLWKVPFSAADPVHTPNTLNTEAPGVATALADAVSELRAAGIALDATLGAHQVVVRGDRRIPVPGGTESLGVWNKVEPVWDATAGGYTEVTTGSSYIQAVGWDGGRCPVARTLLTYSQSSNPNSPHFSDQTRLFSEGKWVTSRFCEKDIASSPGLRVIRVGEHR
;
A
#
# COMPACT_ATOMS: atom_id res chain seq x y z
N MET A 1 25.83 59.31 33.95
CA MET A 1 26.32 60.56 33.41
C MET A 1 25.64 60.71 32.05
N ARG A 2 24.49 61.37 32.00
CA ARG A 2 24.20 62.74 31.45
C ARG A 2 24.71 62.84 29.99
N ILE A 3 24.03 63.30 28.96
CA ILE A 3 22.78 64.02 28.71
C ILE A 3 22.52 64.01 27.16
N ARG A 4 21.36 63.71 26.69
CA ARG A 4 20.41 64.42 25.76
C ARG A 4 20.87 65.57 24.84
N PRO A 5 20.01 66.00 23.92
CA PRO A 5 19.51 65.61 22.61
C PRO A 5 19.58 66.78 21.57
N GLY A 6 19.19 66.56 20.34
CA GLY A 6 19.01 67.62 19.35
C GLY A 6 17.91 67.33 18.33
N ARG A 7 16.97 68.24 18.27
CA ARG A 7 15.71 68.33 17.51
C ARG A 7 15.86 69.16 16.23
N PHE A 8 14.81 69.05 15.36
CA PHE A 8 14.24 70.01 14.35
C PHE A 8 14.98 70.01 12.96
N ALA A 9 14.31 70.11 11.79
CA ALA A 9 13.03 70.78 11.49
C ALA A 9 12.43 70.25 10.17
N VAL A 10 11.11 70.50 10.10
CA VAL A 10 10.25 70.33 8.92
C VAL A 10 10.52 71.46 7.90
N LEU A 11 10.48 71.16 6.58
CA LEU A 11 10.01 72.13 5.61
C LEU A 11 9.27 71.37 4.47
N ALA A 12 7.99 71.71 4.38
CA ALA A 12 7.14 71.40 3.23
C ALA A 12 7.29 72.56 2.20
N VAL A 13 7.46 72.17 0.94
CA VAL A 13 7.15 73.10 -0.18
C VAL A 13 6.41 72.25 -1.25
N ALA A 14 5.18 72.64 -1.45
CA ALA A 14 4.32 72.24 -2.55
C ALA A 14 4.63 73.17 -3.76
N LEU A 15 4.74 72.59 -4.92
CA LEU A 15 4.50 73.31 -6.18
C LEU A 15 3.97 72.39 -7.24
N LEU A 16 2.94 72.82 -7.87
CA LEU A 16 2.08 72.26 -8.89
C LEU A 16 2.75 72.13 -10.28
N THR A 17 2.17 71.14 -11.03
CA THR A 17 1.91 71.12 -12.48
C THR A 17 2.97 70.55 -13.39
N ALA A 18 2.62 69.42 -14.01
CA ALA A 18 2.31 69.31 -15.43
C ALA A 18 2.02 67.86 -15.81
N SER A 19 0.84 67.62 -16.32
CA SER A 19 0.35 66.37 -16.89
C SER A 19 1.14 66.06 -18.18
N ALA A 20 1.78 64.88 -18.22
CA ALA A 20 2.13 64.24 -19.48
C ALA A 20 1.68 62.78 -19.35
N ALA A 21 0.58 62.46 -19.99
CA ALA A 21 0.10 61.12 -20.17
C ALA A 21 1.04 60.34 -21.08
N LEU A 22 1.63 59.23 -20.54
CA LEU A 22 2.20 58.14 -21.32
C LEU A 22 1.35 56.91 -21.08
N PRO A 23 1.07 56.08 -22.11
CA PRO A 23 0.13 55.00 -22.00
C PRO A 23 0.73 53.87 -21.16
N ALA A 24 -0.03 53.43 -20.16
CA ALA A 24 0.21 52.19 -19.43
C ALA A 24 0.04 51.04 -20.38
N THR A 25 1.15 50.36 -20.74
CA THR A 25 1.09 49.01 -21.31
C THR A 25 0.56 48.06 -20.24
N ALA A 26 -0.71 47.74 -20.36
CA ALA A 26 -1.33 46.66 -19.63
C ALA A 26 -0.59 45.37 -20.02
N ALA A 27 0.11 44.77 -19.05
CA ALA A 27 0.60 43.39 -19.18
C ALA A 27 -0.65 42.50 -19.22
N ASN A 28 -1.05 42.15 -20.44
CA ASN A 28 -2.01 41.09 -20.68
C ASN A 28 -1.41 39.80 -20.15
N SER A 29 -1.86 39.37 -18.98
CA SER A 29 -1.85 37.97 -18.59
C SER A 29 -2.78 37.26 -19.56
N GLN A 30 -2.24 36.76 -20.67
CA GLN A 30 -2.92 35.79 -21.51
C GLN A 30 -3.13 34.54 -20.68
N GLU A 31 -4.30 34.42 -20.07
CA GLU A 31 -4.93 33.14 -19.84
C GLU A 31 -4.92 32.40 -21.17
N ARG A 32 -4.10 31.39 -21.29
CA ARG A 32 -4.16 30.47 -22.42
C ARG A 32 -5.50 29.77 -22.32
N HIS A 33 -6.50 30.31 -23.00
CA HIS A 33 -7.70 29.56 -23.35
C HIS A 33 -7.22 28.34 -24.14
N HIS A 34 -7.24 27.18 -23.50
CA HIS A 34 -7.22 25.90 -24.20
C HIS A 34 -8.43 25.88 -25.11
N SER A 35 -8.21 26.05 -26.39
CA SER A 35 -9.22 25.79 -27.39
C SER A 35 -9.72 24.37 -27.21
N PRO A 36 -11.02 24.11 -27.25
CA PRO A 36 -11.54 22.76 -27.21
C PRO A 36 -10.97 22.01 -28.42
N SER A 37 -10.10 21.04 -28.15
CA SER A 37 -9.64 20.12 -29.18
C SER A 37 -10.85 19.39 -29.73
N HIS A 38 -11.24 19.70 -30.97
CA HIS A 38 -12.16 18.87 -31.72
C HIS A 38 -11.65 17.43 -31.69
N PRO A 39 -12.51 16.40 -31.52
CA PRO A 39 -12.09 15.02 -31.67
C PRO A 39 -11.48 14.89 -33.07
N SER A 40 -10.19 14.59 -33.13
CA SER A 40 -9.52 14.27 -34.38
C SER A 40 -10.25 13.08 -34.99
N SER A 41 -10.59 13.15 -36.28
CA SER A 41 -11.25 12.10 -37.06
C SER A 41 -10.38 10.83 -37.27
N GLY A 42 -9.29 10.68 -36.52
CA GLY A 42 -8.46 9.48 -36.48
C GLY A 42 -8.61 8.78 -35.13
N GLY A 43 -8.74 7.45 -35.13
CA GLY A 43 -8.82 6.61 -33.93
C GLY A 43 -7.61 6.80 -33.00
N LEU A 44 -7.74 6.33 -31.75
CA LEU A 44 -6.66 6.42 -30.72
C LEU A 44 -5.42 5.65 -31.16
N SER A 45 -4.23 6.18 -30.84
CA SER A 45 -2.96 5.56 -31.23
C SER A 45 -1.80 5.97 -30.34
N ALA A 46 -0.78 5.09 -30.21
CA ALA A 46 0.44 5.39 -29.46
C ALA A 46 1.66 4.73 -30.12
N VAL A 47 2.86 5.22 -29.74
CA VAL A 47 4.12 4.56 -30.03
C VAL A 47 4.63 3.92 -28.75
N ILE A 48 4.90 2.63 -28.77
CA ILE A 48 5.46 1.90 -27.65
C ILE A 48 6.86 1.45 -28.01
N ARG A 49 7.84 1.87 -27.21
CA ARG A 49 9.25 1.52 -27.36
C ARG A 49 9.62 0.61 -26.19
N TYR A 50 9.97 -0.63 -26.47
CA TYR A 50 10.38 -1.58 -25.45
C TYR A 50 11.92 -1.55 -25.35
N THR A 51 12.41 -1.34 -24.15
CA THR A 51 13.84 -1.45 -23.80
C THR A 51 14.14 -2.80 -23.16
N GLU A 52 15.31 -2.95 -22.57
CA GLU A 52 15.72 -4.20 -21.89
C GLU A 52 14.66 -4.62 -20.86
N TYR A 53 14.51 -5.91 -20.66
CA TYR A 53 13.54 -6.52 -19.73
C TYR A 53 12.06 -6.24 -20.08
N GLY A 54 11.79 -5.85 -21.32
CA GLY A 54 10.43 -5.60 -21.81
C GLY A 54 9.77 -4.36 -21.24
N ILE A 55 10.54 -3.40 -20.73
CA ILE A 55 9.99 -2.17 -20.14
C ILE A 55 9.46 -1.26 -21.25
N PRO A 56 8.15 -0.95 -21.28
CA PRO A 56 7.55 -0.11 -22.30
C PRO A 56 7.71 1.38 -21.98
N HIS A 57 8.11 2.15 -22.97
CA HIS A 57 8.12 3.61 -22.99
C HIS A 57 7.04 4.08 -23.95
N ILE A 58 5.92 4.55 -23.41
CA ILE A 58 4.70 4.89 -24.14
C ILE A 58 4.76 6.37 -24.51
N LEU A 59 4.79 6.66 -25.79
CA LEU A 59 4.79 8.01 -26.35
C LEU A 59 3.44 8.29 -27.01
N ALA A 60 2.76 9.32 -26.55
CA ALA A 60 1.40 9.69 -26.96
C ALA A 60 1.27 11.21 -27.18
N LYS A 61 0.17 11.63 -27.81
CA LYS A 61 -0.10 13.04 -28.10
C LYS A 61 -0.99 13.71 -27.06
N ASN A 62 -1.80 12.93 -26.36
CA ASN A 62 -2.77 13.36 -25.36
C ASN A 62 -3.07 12.22 -24.38
N TYR A 63 -3.90 12.45 -23.36
CA TYR A 63 -4.18 11.47 -22.30
C TYR A 63 -4.99 10.27 -22.80
N ALA A 64 -5.88 10.44 -23.77
CA ALA A 64 -6.62 9.32 -24.35
C ALA A 64 -5.67 8.37 -25.12
N ASP A 65 -4.77 8.92 -25.93
CA ASP A 65 -3.74 8.16 -26.64
C ASP A 65 -2.75 7.50 -25.65
N LEU A 66 -2.41 8.19 -24.55
CA LEU A 66 -1.53 7.64 -23.52
C LEU A 66 -2.20 6.46 -22.80
N GLY A 67 -3.48 6.62 -22.43
CA GLY A 67 -4.28 5.54 -21.90
C GLY A 67 -4.32 4.35 -22.85
N PHE A 68 -4.54 4.58 -24.14
CA PHE A 68 -4.55 3.56 -25.17
C PHE A 68 -3.25 2.75 -25.22
N GLY A 69 -2.12 3.42 -25.32
CA GLY A 69 -0.81 2.75 -25.30
C GLY A 69 -0.57 1.97 -24.01
N THR A 70 -1.00 2.51 -22.85
CA THR A 70 -0.86 1.85 -21.55
C THR A 70 -1.71 0.59 -21.45
N GLY A 71 -3.00 0.66 -21.83
CA GLY A 71 -3.90 -0.49 -21.83
C GLY A 71 -3.44 -1.59 -22.77
N TRP A 72 -2.96 -1.22 -23.98
CA TRP A 72 -2.35 -2.17 -24.92
C TRP A 72 -1.15 -2.88 -24.33
N ALA A 73 -0.19 -2.14 -23.76
CA ALA A 73 1.05 -2.73 -23.24
C ALA A 73 0.81 -3.61 -22.02
N GLN A 74 -0.09 -3.18 -21.10
CA GLN A 74 -0.47 -4.01 -19.96
C GLN A 74 -1.17 -5.31 -20.40
N ALA A 75 -2.05 -5.25 -21.40
CA ALA A 75 -2.69 -6.44 -21.96
C ALA A 75 -1.67 -7.42 -22.56
N ALA A 76 -0.64 -6.91 -23.25
CA ALA A 76 0.42 -7.75 -23.81
C ALA A 76 1.17 -8.56 -22.76
N ASP A 77 1.39 -7.98 -21.56
CA ASP A 77 2.15 -8.62 -20.48
C ASP A 77 1.29 -9.41 -19.50
N GLN A 78 0.01 -8.99 -19.28
CA GLN A 78 -0.75 -9.35 -18.09
C GLN A 78 -2.24 -9.63 -18.38
N VAL A 79 -2.60 -10.03 -19.59
CA VAL A 79 -4.02 -10.14 -20.02
C VAL A 79 -4.85 -11.03 -19.08
N CYS A 80 -4.33 -12.16 -18.63
CA CYS A 80 -5.08 -13.08 -17.76
C CYS A 80 -5.37 -12.46 -16.39
N THR A 81 -4.36 -11.86 -15.77
CA THR A 81 -4.51 -11.21 -14.46
C THR A 81 -5.43 -9.99 -14.53
N LEU A 82 -5.34 -9.21 -15.60
CA LEU A 82 -6.24 -8.07 -15.82
C LEU A 82 -7.68 -8.52 -16.00
N ALA A 83 -7.92 -9.54 -16.85
CA ALA A 83 -9.24 -10.07 -17.09
C ALA A 83 -9.89 -10.64 -15.83
N ASP A 84 -9.13 -11.38 -14.99
CA ASP A 84 -9.60 -11.86 -13.68
C ASP A 84 -10.05 -10.71 -12.78
N GLY A 85 -9.27 -9.63 -12.67
CA GLY A 85 -9.66 -8.43 -11.93
C GLY A 85 -10.93 -7.78 -12.46
N PHE A 86 -11.19 -7.81 -13.78
CA PHE A 86 -12.45 -7.31 -14.35
C PHE A 86 -13.63 -8.24 -14.08
N VAL A 87 -13.42 -9.56 -14.04
CA VAL A 87 -14.45 -10.51 -13.57
C VAL A 87 -14.85 -10.17 -12.14
N THR A 88 -13.88 -9.86 -11.27
CA THR A 88 -14.15 -9.46 -9.88
C THR A 88 -15.03 -8.22 -9.79
N VAL A 89 -14.63 -7.10 -10.42
CA VAL A 89 -15.37 -5.83 -10.29
C VAL A 89 -16.71 -5.84 -11.04
N ARG A 90 -16.95 -6.83 -11.91
CA ARG A 90 -18.23 -7.10 -12.53
C ARG A 90 -19.15 -7.96 -11.67
N GLY A 91 -18.62 -8.58 -10.60
CA GLY A 91 -19.34 -9.51 -9.75
C GLY A 91 -19.75 -10.78 -10.51
N GLU A 92 -18.81 -11.44 -11.17
CA GLU A 92 -19.04 -12.59 -12.05
C GLU A 92 -18.15 -13.79 -11.73
N ARG A 93 -17.39 -13.76 -10.62
CA ARG A 93 -16.47 -14.85 -10.24
C ARG A 93 -17.20 -16.16 -10.01
N SER A 94 -18.32 -16.12 -9.28
CA SER A 94 -19.17 -17.29 -8.99
C SER A 94 -19.65 -18.01 -10.24
N ARG A 95 -19.93 -17.25 -11.31
CA ARG A 95 -20.33 -17.77 -12.63
C ARG A 95 -19.21 -18.55 -13.30
N PHE A 96 -17.97 -18.06 -13.25
CA PHE A 96 -16.85 -18.65 -13.99
C PHE A 96 -16.02 -19.62 -13.16
N PHE A 97 -15.80 -19.34 -11.88
CA PHE A 97 -14.89 -20.08 -11.01
C PHE A 97 -15.60 -20.88 -9.90
N GLY A 98 -16.90 -20.67 -9.70
CA GLY A 98 -17.69 -21.29 -8.64
C GLY A 98 -17.92 -20.35 -7.45
N PRO A 99 -19.08 -20.44 -6.77
CA PRO A 99 -19.43 -19.55 -5.66
C PRO A 99 -18.56 -19.73 -4.43
N ASP A 100 -18.14 -20.95 -4.12
CA ASP A 100 -17.44 -21.34 -2.89
C ASP A 100 -15.90 -21.32 -3.05
N ALA A 101 -15.40 -20.98 -4.26
CA ALA A 101 -13.97 -20.87 -4.48
C ALA A 101 -13.44 -19.52 -3.94
N GLU A 102 -12.20 -19.53 -3.49
CA GLU A 102 -11.52 -18.36 -2.97
C GLU A 102 -11.14 -17.38 -4.09
N PRO A 103 -11.42 -16.07 -3.97
CA PRO A 103 -10.90 -15.07 -4.87
C PRO A 103 -9.40 -14.83 -4.65
N ASP A 104 -8.73 -14.15 -5.59
CA ASP A 104 -7.31 -13.82 -5.48
C ASP A 104 -6.97 -12.79 -4.38
N GLY A 105 -7.95 -12.29 -3.65
CA GLY A 105 -7.79 -11.31 -2.58
C GLY A 105 -7.32 -9.91 -3.02
N SER A 106 -7.16 -9.68 -4.33
CA SER A 106 -6.55 -8.43 -4.83
C SER A 106 -7.41 -7.20 -4.65
N LEU A 107 -8.73 -7.32 -4.71
CA LEU A 107 -9.68 -6.20 -4.74
C LEU A 107 -10.69 -6.21 -3.59
N SER A 108 -10.73 -7.27 -2.80
CA SER A 108 -11.51 -7.38 -1.56
C SER A 108 -10.94 -8.48 -0.68
N SER A 109 -11.26 -8.47 0.61
CA SER A 109 -10.92 -9.56 1.54
C SER A 109 -12.09 -10.54 1.73
N ALA A 110 -12.94 -10.72 0.72
CA ALA A 110 -13.99 -11.73 0.75
C ALA A 110 -13.39 -13.13 0.85
N ALA A 111 -13.96 -13.98 1.70
CA ALA A 111 -13.50 -15.36 1.88
C ALA A 111 -13.80 -16.22 0.65
N GLU A 112 -14.90 -15.94 -0.05
CA GLU A 112 -15.36 -16.71 -1.21
C GLU A 112 -15.80 -15.81 -2.36
N ASN A 113 -15.94 -16.38 -3.55
CA ASN A 113 -16.38 -15.65 -4.74
C ASN A 113 -17.81 -15.10 -4.60
N LEU A 114 -18.72 -15.82 -3.93
CA LEU A 114 -20.11 -15.38 -3.81
C LEU A 114 -20.25 -14.06 -3.02
N PRO A 115 -19.69 -13.90 -1.82
CA PRO A 115 -19.68 -12.61 -1.12
C PRO A 115 -19.03 -11.49 -1.96
N SER A 116 -17.90 -11.77 -2.61
CA SER A 116 -17.23 -10.81 -3.50
C SER A 116 -18.17 -10.33 -4.60
N ASP A 117 -18.83 -11.26 -5.32
CA ASP A 117 -19.74 -10.93 -6.40
C ASP A 117 -21.00 -10.17 -5.92
N LEU A 118 -21.57 -10.58 -4.79
CA LEU A 118 -22.71 -9.88 -4.19
C LEU A 118 -22.35 -8.42 -3.88
N TYR A 119 -21.17 -8.16 -3.33
CA TYR A 119 -20.71 -6.81 -3.04
C TYR A 119 -20.54 -5.98 -4.33
N PHE A 120 -19.77 -6.46 -5.30
CA PHE A 120 -19.54 -5.71 -6.54
C PHE A 120 -20.79 -5.55 -7.41
N ARG A 121 -21.70 -6.54 -7.40
CA ARG A 121 -23.02 -6.38 -8.01
C ARG A 121 -23.84 -5.28 -7.34
N GLY A 122 -23.75 -5.15 -6.01
CA GLY A 122 -24.38 -4.06 -5.26
C GLY A 122 -23.83 -2.70 -5.67
N VAL A 123 -22.52 -2.56 -5.79
CA VAL A 123 -21.85 -1.34 -6.29
C VAL A 123 -22.32 -0.97 -7.69
N ARG A 124 -22.40 -1.94 -8.61
CA ARG A 124 -22.88 -1.72 -9.97
C ARG A 124 -24.37 -1.39 -10.05
N ALA A 125 -25.21 -2.10 -9.31
CA ALA A 125 -26.66 -1.90 -9.31
C ALA A 125 -27.07 -0.49 -8.85
N THR A 126 -26.24 0.17 -8.08
CA THR A 126 -26.49 1.55 -7.62
C THR A 126 -25.88 2.61 -8.54
N GLY A 127 -25.13 2.23 -9.55
CA GLY A 127 -24.40 3.14 -10.42
C GLY A 127 -23.38 3.99 -9.63
N THR A 128 -22.79 3.45 -8.56
CA THR A 128 -21.87 4.21 -7.69
C THR A 128 -20.67 4.74 -8.48
N VAL A 129 -20.03 3.88 -9.27
CA VAL A 129 -18.85 4.26 -10.07
C VAL A 129 -19.21 5.28 -11.15
N GLU A 130 -20.33 5.08 -11.85
CA GLU A 130 -20.85 6.00 -12.87
C GLU A 130 -21.15 7.39 -12.28
N LYS A 131 -21.73 7.44 -11.09
CA LYS A 131 -21.98 8.70 -10.38
C LYS A 131 -20.69 9.42 -10.03
N LEU A 132 -19.70 8.71 -9.48
CA LEU A 132 -18.39 9.28 -9.16
C LEU A 132 -17.65 9.77 -10.42
N LEU A 133 -17.75 9.04 -11.53
CA LEU A 133 -17.22 9.49 -12.81
C LEU A 133 -17.94 10.74 -13.34
N ALA A 134 -19.21 10.91 -13.05
CA ALA A 134 -19.99 12.09 -13.49
C ALA A 134 -19.67 13.34 -12.66
N GLU A 135 -19.18 13.16 -11.42
CA GLU A 135 -18.82 14.29 -10.56
C GLU A 135 -17.74 15.17 -11.22
N PRO A 136 -17.85 16.51 -11.12
CA PRO A 136 -16.80 17.41 -11.57
C PRO A 136 -15.59 17.37 -10.62
N ALA A 137 -14.39 17.68 -11.14
CA ALA A 137 -13.23 17.91 -10.30
C ALA A 137 -13.45 19.17 -9.43
N PRO A 138 -12.92 19.23 -8.19
CA PRO A 138 -12.01 18.24 -7.57
C PRO A 138 -12.70 17.08 -6.86
N ARG A 139 -14.02 17.03 -6.76
CA ARG A 139 -14.73 15.92 -6.10
C ARG A 139 -14.67 14.62 -6.92
N GLY A 140 -14.88 14.69 -8.20
CA GLY A 140 -14.69 13.59 -9.14
C GLY A 140 -13.36 13.66 -9.87
N PRO A 141 -13.05 12.67 -10.73
CA PRO A 141 -11.85 12.66 -11.52
C PRO A 141 -11.86 13.76 -12.60
N SER A 142 -10.67 14.29 -12.88
CA SER A 142 -10.46 15.29 -13.95
C SER A 142 -10.80 14.75 -15.33
N ARG A 143 -10.87 15.64 -16.32
CA ARG A 143 -11.01 15.25 -17.72
C ARG A 143 -9.85 14.36 -18.18
N ASP A 144 -8.62 14.70 -17.81
CA ASP A 144 -7.42 13.94 -18.17
C ASP A 144 -7.48 12.51 -17.64
N SER A 145 -7.89 12.33 -16.39
CA SER A 145 -8.09 11.00 -15.78
C SER A 145 -9.20 10.21 -16.46
N LYS A 146 -10.31 10.85 -16.83
CA LYS A 146 -11.40 10.21 -17.58
C LYS A 146 -10.96 9.79 -18.98
N ASP A 147 -10.16 10.64 -19.66
CA ASP A 147 -9.58 10.35 -20.97
C ASP A 147 -8.59 9.18 -20.92
N LEU A 148 -7.75 9.13 -19.88
CA LEU A 148 -6.86 7.99 -19.62
C LEU A 148 -7.65 6.69 -19.44
N MET A 149 -8.71 6.68 -18.64
CA MET A 149 -9.52 5.49 -18.41
C MET A 149 -10.21 5.00 -19.70
N ARG A 150 -10.75 5.94 -20.50
CA ARG A 150 -11.36 5.63 -21.80
C ARG A 150 -10.33 5.05 -22.77
N GLY A 151 -9.16 5.69 -22.87
CA GLY A 151 -8.06 5.23 -23.71
C GLY A 151 -7.56 3.86 -23.28
N TRP A 152 -7.38 3.63 -21.97
CA TRP A 152 -6.91 2.36 -21.44
C TRP A 152 -7.84 1.20 -21.83
N ALA A 153 -9.16 1.39 -21.67
CA ALA A 153 -10.14 0.40 -22.07
C ALA A 153 -10.07 0.11 -23.58
N ALA A 154 -9.95 1.16 -24.40
CA ALA A 154 -9.81 1.02 -25.85
C ALA A 154 -8.52 0.27 -26.23
N GLY A 155 -7.39 0.57 -25.59
CA GLY A 155 -6.10 -0.10 -25.84
C GLY A 155 -6.11 -1.58 -25.45
N TYR A 156 -6.66 -1.92 -24.29
CA TYR A 156 -6.86 -3.31 -23.88
C TYR A 156 -7.74 -4.07 -24.89
N ASN A 157 -8.87 -3.49 -25.32
CA ASN A 157 -9.78 -4.09 -26.27
C ASN A 157 -9.15 -4.27 -27.66
N ALA A 158 -8.39 -3.27 -28.11
CA ALA A 158 -7.69 -3.35 -29.38
C ALA A 158 -6.61 -4.46 -29.36
N TRP A 159 -5.91 -4.62 -28.23
CA TRP A 159 -4.97 -5.72 -28.07
C TRP A 159 -5.67 -7.09 -28.15
N LEU A 160 -6.81 -7.26 -27.47
CA LEU A 160 -7.61 -8.49 -27.52
C LEU A 160 -8.09 -8.82 -28.95
N ALA A 161 -8.48 -7.81 -29.71
CA ALA A 161 -8.97 -7.99 -31.09
C ALA A 161 -7.85 -8.35 -32.07
N GLN A 162 -6.63 -7.86 -31.83
CA GLN A 162 -5.51 -7.94 -32.79
C GLN A 162 -4.48 -9.03 -32.43
N ASN A 163 -4.57 -9.65 -31.25
CA ASN A 163 -3.56 -10.61 -30.78
C ASN A 163 -4.20 -11.91 -30.29
N ARG A 164 -3.41 -12.97 -30.31
CA ARG A 164 -3.78 -14.25 -29.72
C ARG A 164 -3.24 -14.32 -28.28
N ILE A 165 -4.05 -14.79 -27.37
CA ILE A 165 -3.63 -15.07 -26.00
C ILE A 165 -2.82 -16.35 -26.00
N THR A 166 -1.53 -16.23 -25.65
CA THR A 166 -0.59 -17.37 -25.53
C THR A 166 -0.44 -17.85 -24.10
N ASP A 167 -0.83 -17.05 -23.12
CA ASP A 167 -0.80 -17.40 -21.70
C ASP A 167 -1.76 -18.55 -21.41
N PRO A 168 -1.25 -19.72 -20.93
CA PRO A 168 -2.08 -20.90 -20.67
C PRO A 168 -3.14 -20.67 -19.60
N ALA A 169 -2.95 -19.69 -18.70
CA ALA A 169 -3.88 -19.40 -17.60
C ALA A 169 -5.27 -18.94 -18.09
N CYS A 170 -5.34 -18.32 -19.28
CA CYS A 170 -6.63 -17.84 -19.79
C CYS A 170 -6.81 -18.03 -21.30
N ARG A 171 -5.97 -18.79 -21.95
CA ARG A 171 -6.10 -19.07 -23.39
C ARG A 171 -7.43 -19.76 -23.69
N GLY A 172 -8.27 -19.12 -24.51
CA GLY A 172 -9.61 -19.61 -24.88
C GLY A 172 -10.66 -19.46 -23.79
N ALA A 173 -10.36 -18.79 -22.69
CA ALA A 173 -11.28 -18.59 -21.59
C ALA A 173 -12.40 -17.59 -21.94
N SER A 174 -13.66 -17.97 -21.73
CA SER A 174 -14.84 -17.15 -22.05
C SER A 174 -15.00 -15.92 -21.15
N TRP A 175 -14.29 -15.86 -20.04
CA TRP A 175 -14.29 -14.73 -19.11
C TRP A 175 -13.33 -13.60 -19.53
N VAL A 176 -12.44 -13.85 -20.48
CA VAL A 176 -11.59 -12.80 -21.07
C VAL A 176 -12.41 -12.06 -22.12
N ARG A 177 -12.84 -10.85 -21.79
CA ARG A 177 -13.80 -10.08 -22.61
C ARG A 177 -13.39 -8.61 -22.71
N PRO A 178 -13.87 -7.86 -23.69
CA PRO A 178 -13.70 -6.42 -23.77
C PRO A 178 -14.18 -5.72 -22.49
N VAL A 179 -13.55 -4.58 -22.18
CA VAL A 179 -13.81 -3.76 -20.99
C VAL A 179 -14.25 -2.35 -21.39
N THR A 180 -14.90 -1.65 -20.47
CA THR A 180 -15.33 -0.26 -20.61
C THR A 180 -14.52 0.65 -19.70
N ALA A 181 -14.59 1.96 -19.91
CA ALA A 181 -14.02 2.95 -18.99
C ALA A 181 -14.61 2.82 -17.58
N VAL A 182 -15.87 2.43 -17.44
CA VAL A 182 -16.52 2.16 -16.16
C VAL A 182 -15.89 0.95 -15.46
N ASP A 183 -15.50 -0.10 -16.17
CA ASP A 183 -14.80 -1.25 -15.59
C ASP A 183 -13.42 -0.85 -15.06
N VAL A 184 -12.68 0.01 -15.78
CA VAL A 184 -11.40 0.56 -15.34
C VAL A 184 -11.58 1.41 -14.09
N ALA A 185 -12.58 2.29 -14.07
CA ALA A 185 -12.93 3.08 -12.90
C ALA A 185 -13.41 2.22 -11.72
N ALA A 186 -14.17 1.14 -11.97
CA ALA A 186 -14.61 0.21 -10.93
C ALA A 186 -13.42 -0.51 -10.27
N ARG A 187 -12.35 -0.80 -11.02
CA ARG A 187 -11.12 -1.33 -10.45
C ARG A 187 -10.40 -0.29 -9.58
N THR A 188 -10.36 0.97 -10.02
CA THR A 188 -9.82 2.08 -9.20
C THR A 188 -10.62 2.25 -7.91
N PHE A 189 -11.95 2.19 -8.00
CA PHE A 189 -12.84 2.22 -6.84
C PHE A 189 -12.56 1.06 -5.88
N ALA A 190 -12.44 -0.17 -6.39
CA ALA A 190 -12.16 -1.35 -5.56
C ALA A 190 -10.85 -1.19 -4.77
N LEU A 191 -9.80 -0.63 -5.39
CA LEU A 191 -8.54 -0.32 -4.70
C LEU A 191 -8.72 0.81 -3.67
N ALA A 192 -9.55 1.81 -3.93
CA ALA A 192 -9.81 2.88 -2.97
C ALA A 192 -10.47 2.37 -1.69
N VAL A 193 -11.50 1.53 -1.82
CA VAL A 193 -12.25 0.97 -0.67
C VAL A 193 -11.58 -0.26 -0.03
N LEU A 194 -10.43 -0.71 -0.51
CA LEU A 194 -9.78 -1.93 -0.04
C LEU A 194 -9.45 -1.88 1.47
N GLY A 195 -9.10 -0.71 1.99
CA GLY A 195 -8.85 -0.49 3.42
C GLY A 195 -10.12 -0.31 4.26
N GLY A 196 -11.28 -0.09 3.64
CA GLY A 196 -12.59 0.17 4.25
C GLY A 196 -13.61 -0.94 3.98
N GLN A 197 -14.60 -0.67 3.11
CA GLN A 197 -15.65 -1.64 2.77
C GLN A 197 -15.09 -2.96 2.22
N GLY A 198 -13.96 -2.92 1.51
CA GLY A 198 -13.28 -4.11 0.99
C GLY A 198 -12.88 -5.13 2.07
N ARG A 199 -12.67 -4.68 3.32
CA ARG A 199 -12.41 -5.56 4.48
C ARG A 199 -13.66 -6.11 5.15
N ALA A 200 -14.83 -5.58 4.80
CA ALA A 200 -16.11 -5.92 5.42
C ALA A 200 -17.07 -6.63 4.45
N VAL A 201 -16.61 -7.07 3.30
CA VAL A 201 -17.44 -7.66 2.24
C VAL A 201 -18.32 -8.78 2.75
N ASP A 202 -17.76 -9.73 3.54
CA ASP A 202 -18.52 -10.84 4.11
C ASP A 202 -19.58 -10.34 5.09
N GLY A 203 -19.23 -9.37 5.95
CA GLY A 203 -20.16 -8.77 6.91
C GLY A 203 -21.28 -7.96 6.24
N ILE A 204 -21.00 -7.27 5.14
CA ILE A 204 -22.00 -6.53 4.35
C ILE A 204 -22.96 -7.49 3.66
N THR A 205 -22.46 -8.53 3.04
CA THR A 205 -23.28 -9.46 2.23
C THR A 205 -24.01 -10.51 3.07
N ALA A 206 -23.54 -10.78 4.29
CA ALA A 206 -24.22 -11.63 5.26
C ALA A 206 -25.29 -10.89 6.06
N ALA A 207 -25.31 -9.55 6.07
CA ALA A 207 -26.20 -8.77 6.91
C ALA A 207 -27.69 -9.05 6.61
N ARG A 208 -28.43 -9.46 7.65
CA ARG A 208 -29.88 -9.76 7.60
C ARG A 208 -30.54 -9.33 8.91
N PRO A 209 -31.74 -8.73 8.83
CA PRO A 209 -32.51 -8.44 10.04
C PRO A 209 -32.83 -9.76 10.78
N PRO A 210 -32.91 -9.73 12.10
CA PRO A 210 -33.27 -10.91 12.89
C PRO A 210 -34.67 -11.38 12.52
N ALA A 211 -34.90 -12.70 12.50
CA ALA A 211 -36.23 -13.26 12.37
C ALA A 211 -37.06 -12.96 13.61
N THR A 212 -38.32 -12.57 13.44
CA THR A 212 -39.22 -12.15 14.50
C THR A 212 -39.44 -13.23 15.59
N THR A 213 -39.10 -14.48 15.30
CA THR A 213 -39.27 -15.63 16.21
C THR A 213 -37.95 -16.23 16.73
N ALA A 214 -36.80 -15.82 16.27
CA ALA A 214 -35.49 -16.39 16.60
C ALA A 214 -34.64 -15.44 17.47
N ALA A 215 -35.25 -14.86 18.48
CA ALA A 215 -34.52 -13.97 19.39
C ALA A 215 -33.92 -14.76 20.56
N ARG A 216 -32.81 -15.49 20.41
CA ARG A 216 -32.06 -15.94 21.64
C ARG A 216 -30.71 -16.62 21.45
N THR A 217 -30.15 -16.75 20.30
CA THR A 217 -28.71 -17.07 20.22
C THR A 217 -27.98 -15.88 19.64
N ALA A 218 -27.90 -14.80 20.39
CA ALA A 218 -27.01 -13.69 20.08
C ALA A 218 -25.59 -14.23 20.18
N VAL A 219 -24.86 -14.31 19.06
CA VAL A 219 -23.42 -14.33 19.10
C VAL A 219 -23.03 -13.07 19.87
N GLY A 220 -22.55 -13.23 21.10
CA GLY A 220 -22.19 -12.11 21.95
C GLY A 220 -21.08 -11.29 21.31
N ILE A 221 -21.08 -10.00 21.50
CA ILE A 221 -19.90 -9.17 21.23
C ILE A 221 -18.77 -9.75 22.08
N PRO A 222 -17.58 -10.03 21.51
CA PRO A 222 -16.44 -10.52 22.29
C PRO A 222 -16.15 -9.55 23.45
N ASP A 223 -15.57 -10.06 24.52
CA ASP A 223 -15.04 -9.16 25.55
C ASP A 223 -14.09 -8.10 24.94
N ALA A 224 -13.96 -6.98 25.64
CA ALA A 224 -13.21 -5.81 25.14
C ALA A 224 -11.79 -6.16 24.67
N GLN A 225 -11.09 -7.08 25.35
CA GLN A 225 -9.73 -7.46 25.01
C GLN A 225 -9.68 -8.32 23.74
N SER A 226 -10.61 -9.25 23.58
CA SER A 226 -10.73 -10.07 22.37
C SER A 226 -11.15 -9.25 21.16
N ALA A 227 -12.09 -8.31 21.33
CA ALA A 227 -12.48 -7.36 20.29
C ALA A 227 -11.31 -6.47 19.86
N ALA A 228 -10.52 -5.95 20.82
CA ALA A 228 -9.35 -5.13 20.52
C ALA A 228 -8.27 -5.92 19.75
N ARG A 229 -7.99 -7.17 20.13
CA ARG A 229 -7.07 -8.06 19.40
C ARG A 229 -7.56 -8.34 17.97
N ALA A 230 -8.86 -8.61 17.81
CA ALA A 230 -9.45 -8.81 16.48
C ALA A 230 -9.33 -7.55 15.61
N ALA A 231 -9.59 -6.38 16.19
CA ALA A 231 -9.46 -5.09 15.50
C ALA A 231 -8.02 -4.77 15.08
N GLN A 232 -7.02 -5.09 15.92
CA GLN A 232 -5.61 -4.93 15.55
C GLN A 232 -5.22 -5.81 14.35
N LYS A 233 -5.69 -7.06 14.31
CA LYS A 233 -5.44 -7.98 13.19
C LYS A 233 -6.01 -7.51 11.86
N LEU A 234 -7.05 -6.66 11.86
CA LEU A 234 -7.60 -6.10 10.61
C LEU A 234 -6.61 -5.28 9.81
N PHE A 235 -5.63 -4.68 10.47
CA PHE A 235 -4.61 -3.84 9.86
C PHE A 235 -3.25 -4.54 9.80
N ASP A 236 -3.21 -5.84 10.09
CA ASP A 236 -2.00 -6.64 9.88
C ASP A 236 -1.63 -6.63 8.40
N THR A 237 -0.38 -6.26 8.13
CA THR A 237 0.16 -6.09 6.79
C THR A 237 1.03 -7.28 6.38
N ALA A 238 0.75 -8.49 6.91
CA ALA A 238 1.53 -9.68 6.58
C ALA A 238 1.71 -9.86 5.07
N ASP A 239 0.64 -9.63 4.30
CA ASP A 239 0.63 -9.76 2.83
C ASP A 239 1.02 -8.49 2.07
N MET A 240 1.11 -7.37 2.75
CA MET A 240 1.49 -6.08 2.17
C MET A 240 2.40 -5.33 3.13
N GLY A 241 3.15 -4.43 2.60
CA GLY A 241 4.00 -3.57 3.38
C GLY A 241 4.82 -2.70 2.46
N SER A 242 5.77 -1.98 3.01
CA SER A 242 6.72 -1.19 2.21
C SER A 242 7.82 -0.66 3.11
N ASN A 243 8.94 -0.32 2.48
CA ASN A 243 9.91 0.63 3.03
C ASN A 243 10.07 1.78 2.04
N ALA A 244 10.21 2.99 2.51
CA ALA A 244 10.66 4.10 1.69
C ALA A 244 11.43 5.10 2.52
N VAL A 245 12.52 5.63 1.96
CA VAL A 245 13.29 6.71 2.55
C VAL A 245 13.64 7.75 1.50
N ALA A 246 13.46 9.01 1.86
CA ALA A 246 13.96 10.18 1.16
C ALA A 246 15.06 10.84 1.99
N PHE A 247 16.22 11.03 1.40
CA PHE A 247 17.32 11.81 1.98
C PHE A 247 17.35 13.21 1.38
N SER A 248 17.54 14.22 2.21
CA SER A 248 17.74 15.60 1.74
C SER A 248 19.19 15.83 1.29
N GLY A 249 19.42 16.91 0.54
CA GLY A 249 20.73 17.31 0.10
C GLY A 249 21.76 17.54 1.21
N ALA A 250 21.30 17.73 2.45
CA ALA A 250 22.18 17.85 3.61
C ALA A 250 22.98 16.58 3.93
N THR A 251 22.53 15.42 3.45
CA THR A 251 23.14 14.12 3.71
C THR A 251 23.74 13.46 2.47
N THR A 252 23.67 14.09 1.32
CA THR A 252 24.10 13.52 0.03
C THR A 252 25.38 14.16 -0.47
N ALA A 253 26.11 13.43 -1.31
CA ALA A 253 27.42 13.86 -1.81
C ALA A 253 27.37 15.10 -2.72
N ASP A 254 26.23 15.32 -3.38
CA ASP A 254 26.06 16.38 -4.38
C ASP A 254 25.03 17.46 -4.00
N GLY A 255 24.50 17.39 -2.78
CA GLY A 255 23.51 18.35 -2.31
C GLY A 255 22.09 18.16 -2.88
N ARG A 256 21.83 17.04 -3.61
CA ARG A 256 20.53 16.72 -4.21
C ARG A 256 19.83 15.62 -3.43
N GLY A 257 18.51 15.54 -3.55
CA GLY A 257 17.75 14.51 -2.86
C GLY A 257 18.04 13.10 -3.40
N LEU A 258 17.81 12.09 -2.55
CA LEU A 258 17.85 10.69 -2.93
C LEU A 258 16.57 9.99 -2.43
N LEU A 259 16.06 9.02 -3.20
CA LEU A 259 14.89 8.21 -2.81
C LEU A 259 15.17 6.73 -3.01
N LEU A 260 14.96 5.93 -1.96
CA LEU A 260 14.80 4.47 -2.06
C LEU A 260 13.35 4.12 -1.76
N GLY A 261 12.68 3.46 -2.70
CA GLY A 261 11.33 2.94 -2.55
C GLY A 261 11.30 1.43 -2.74
N ASN A 262 10.68 0.72 -1.80
CA ASN A 262 10.56 -0.74 -1.82
C ASN A 262 9.19 -1.17 -1.29
N PRO A 263 8.13 -1.13 -2.12
CA PRO A 263 6.83 -1.68 -1.75
C PRO A 263 6.88 -3.21 -1.69
N HIS A 264 6.20 -3.78 -0.69
CA HIS A 264 6.06 -5.23 -0.49
C HIS A 264 4.64 -5.64 -0.83
N TYR A 265 4.50 -6.39 -1.92
CA TYR A 265 3.21 -6.76 -2.48
C TYR A 265 3.22 -8.21 -2.96
N PRO A 266 2.04 -8.82 -3.19
CA PRO A 266 1.95 -10.14 -3.81
C PRO A 266 2.66 -10.19 -5.17
N TRP A 267 3.37 -11.30 -5.42
CA TRP A 267 4.04 -11.55 -6.70
C TRP A 267 3.11 -12.19 -7.74
N GLN A 268 1.90 -12.52 -7.31
CA GLN A 268 0.83 -13.10 -8.11
C GLN A 268 -0.46 -12.28 -7.94
N GLY A 269 -1.43 -12.48 -8.83
CA GLY A 269 -2.73 -11.81 -8.75
C GLY A 269 -2.74 -10.34 -9.15
N GLY A 270 -3.87 -9.69 -8.92
CA GLY A 270 -4.17 -8.37 -9.47
C GLY A 270 -3.50 -7.19 -8.77
N ARG A 271 -2.86 -7.39 -7.58
CA ARG A 271 -2.10 -6.32 -6.89
C ARG A 271 -0.61 -6.29 -7.27
N ARG A 272 -0.21 -6.93 -8.35
CA ARG A 272 1.15 -6.82 -8.89
C ARG A 272 1.41 -5.42 -9.44
N PHE A 273 2.64 -4.93 -9.28
CA PHE A 273 3.12 -3.78 -10.03
C PHE A 273 3.48 -4.17 -11.47
N TRP A 274 3.42 -3.18 -12.33
CA TRP A 274 3.86 -3.22 -13.71
C TRP A 274 4.63 -1.93 -14.00
N GLN A 275 5.81 -2.03 -14.61
CA GLN A 275 6.71 -0.90 -14.83
C GLN A 275 6.49 -0.30 -16.22
N SER A 276 6.52 1.03 -16.33
CA SER A 276 6.47 1.75 -17.62
C SER A 276 7.05 3.15 -17.53
N GLN A 277 7.28 3.76 -18.68
CA GLN A 277 7.40 5.21 -18.81
C GLN A 277 6.24 5.73 -19.68
N GLN A 278 5.67 6.85 -19.27
CA GLN A 278 4.54 7.51 -19.90
C GLN A 278 4.95 8.93 -20.31
N THR A 279 4.82 9.26 -21.61
CA THR A 279 5.29 10.54 -22.16
C THR A 279 4.24 11.18 -23.06
N ILE A 280 3.87 12.41 -22.74
CA ILE A 280 3.22 13.37 -23.62
C ILE A 280 4.20 14.53 -23.77
N PRO A 281 4.81 14.76 -24.97
CA PRO A 281 5.85 15.75 -25.14
C PRO A 281 5.44 17.15 -24.69
N GLY A 282 6.28 17.74 -23.82
CA GLY A 282 6.02 19.07 -23.25
C GLY A 282 5.03 19.12 -22.09
N GLU A 283 4.36 18.01 -21.75
CA GLU A 283 3.31 17.99 -20.73
C GLU A 283 3.58 16.96 -19.62
N LEU A 284 3.92 15.74 -19.97
CA LEU A 284 4.15 14.63 -19.02
C LEU A 284 5.34 13.80 -19.47
N ASN A 285 6.25 13.50 -18.56
CA ASN A 285 7.28 12.47 -18.73
C ASN A 285 7.56 11.84 -17.36
N VAL A 286 7.06 10.64 -17.14
CA VAL A 286 7.11 9.95 -15.86
C VAL A 286 7.44 8.47 -16.07
N ALA A 287 8.36 7.93 -15.25
CA ALA A 287 8.73 6.52 -15.25
C ALA A 287 8.51 5.92 -13.87
N GLY A 288 8.07 4.67 -13.81
CA GLY A 288 7.84 3.99 -12.53
C GLY A 288 6.96 2.77 -12.64
N GLY A 289 6.45 2.34 -11.49
CA GLY A 289 5.53 1.23 -11.34
C GLY A 289 4.11 1.67 -10.96
N ALA A 290 3.14 0.89 -11.39
CA ALA A 290 1.74 1.04 -10.99
C ALA A 290 1.11 -0.33 -10.79
N LEU A 291 0.11 -0.45 -9.92
CA LEU A 291 -0.67 -1.67 -9.82
C LEU A 291 -1.38 -1.96 -11.15
N LEU A 292 -1.49 -3.23 -11.50
CA LEU A 292 -2.14 -3.65 -12.74
C LEU A 292 -3.53 -3.01 -12.92
N GLY A 293 -3.85 -2.62 -14.13
CA GLY A 293 -5.10 -1.92 -14.46
C GLY A 293 -5.12 -0.43 -14.08
N SER A 294 -4.05 0.10 -13.46
CA SER A 294 -3.89 1.54 -13.27
C SER A 294 -3.54 2.22 -14.59
N THR A 295 -4.03 3.44 -14.77
CA THR A 295 -3.83 4.22 -15.99
C THR A 295 -2.57 5.11 -15.94
N THR A 296 -2.01 5.30 -14.73
CA THR A 296 -0.91 6.21 -14.43
C THR A 296 0.16 5.54 -13.59
N VAL A 297 1.39 6.04 -13.62
CA VAL A 297 2.47 5.66 -12.72
C VAL A 297 2.10 6.09 -11.30
N SER A 298 2.08 5.14 -10.37
CA SER A 298 1.75 5.38 -8.95
C SER A 298 2.99 5.67 -8.11
N ILE A 299 4.05 4.89 -8.28
CA ILE A 299 5.36 5.04 -7.62
C ILE A 299 6.39 5.26 -8.71
N GLY A 300 7.18 6.31 -8.63
CA GLY A 300 8.12 6.58 -9.72
C GLY A 300 8.89 7.88 -9.57
N HIS A 301 9.32 8.36 -10.71
CA HIS A 301 10.08 9.60 -10.83
C HIS A 301 9.82 10.30 -12.16
N ASN A 302 10.04 11.60 -12.17
CA ASN A 302 10.22 12.40 -13.38
C ASN A 302 11.64 13.01 -13.39
N ALA A 303 11.89 14.02 -14.21
CA ALA A 303 13.20 14.66 -14.30
C ALA A 303 13.60 15.41 -13.01
N ARG A 304 12.68 15.72 -12.12
CA ARG A 304 12.87 16.63 -10.99
C ARG A 304 12.54 16.04 -9.62
N VAL A 305 11.63 15.11 -9.53
CA VAL A 305 11.13 14.55 -8.26
C VAL A 305 10.95 13.05 -8.40
N ALA A 306 11.25 12.33 -7.32
CA ALA A 306 10.94 10.91 -7.14
C ALA A 306 10.05 10.73 -5.91
N TRP A 307 9.13 9.77 -5.97
CA TRP A 307 8.23 9.46 -4.87
C TRP A 307 7.97 7.97 -4.74
N SER A 308 7.67 7.57 -3.53
CA SER A 308 7.21 6.23 -3.19
C SER A 308 6.05 6.31 -2.20
N HIS A 309 5.36 5.20 -2.05
CA HIS A 309 4.29 5.05 -1.07
C HIS A 309 4.59 3.92 -0.11
N THR A 310 4.13 4.07 1.13
CA THR A 310 4.07 2.99 2.11
C THR A 310 2.63 2.81 2.59
N VAL A 311 2.23 1.60 2.93
CA VAL A 311 0.92 1.37 3.58
C VAL A 311 0.92 2.13 4.90
N ALA A 312 -0.10 2.95 5.11
CA ALA A 312 -0.23 3.82 6.27
C ALA A 312 -0.98 3.15 7.42
N THR A 313 -0.73 3.61 8.63
CA THR A 313 -1.46 3.18 9.84
C THR A 313 -2.80 3.88 10.03
N GLY A 314 -3.12 4.85 9.20
CA GLY A 314 -4.37 5.58 9.29
C GLY A 314 -5.60 4.71 9.05
N VAL A 315 -6.61 4.85 9.91
CA VAL A 315 -7.81 4.04 9.90
C VAL A 315 -8.84 4.64 8.95
N THR A 316 -9.06 4.01 7.80
CA THR A 316 -9.87 4.52 6.68
C THR A 316 -11.37 4.33 6.83
N LEU A 317 -11.82 3.78 7.95
CA LEU A 317 -13.22 3.49 8.23
C LEU A 317 -13.59 3.83 9.69
N ASN A 318 -14.86 3.99 9.95
CA ASN A 318 -15.41 3.91 11.30
C ASN A 318 -16.76 3.20 11.29
N LEU A 319 -17.23 2.78 12.45
CA LEU A 319 -18.54 2.18 12.63
C LEU A 319 -19.49 3.14 13.33
N HIS A 320 -20.78 2.98 13.04
CA HIS A 320 -21.87 3.57 13.80
C HIS A 320 -22.72 2.44 14.39
N GLN A 321 -22.88 2.42 15.72
CA GLN A 321 -23.81 1.54 16.38
C GLN A 321 -25.20 2.18 16.33
N LEU A 322 -26.14 1.49 15.70
CA LEU A 322 -27.51 1.96 15.52
C LEU A 322 -28.40 1.51 16.68
N THR A 323 -29.27 2.38 17.16
CA THR A 323 -30.41 2.03 17.99
C THR A 323 -31.61 1.76 17.08
N LEU A 324 -32.18 0.56 17.15
CA LEU A 324 -33.27 0.13 16.27
C LEU A 324 -34.64 0.26 16.94
N ASP A 325 -35.67 0.41 16.12
CA ASP A 325 -37.02 0.24 16.53
C ASP A 325 -37.29 -1.25 16.83
N PRO A 326 -37.63 -1.65 18.06
CA PRO A 326 -37.88 -3.04 18.39
C PRO A 326 -39.02 -3.69 17.60
N ALA A 327 -39.95 -2.89 17.10
CA ALA A 327 -41.07 -3.37 16.28
C ALA A 327 -40.68 -3.58 14.79
N ASP A 328 -39.65 -2.85 14.31
CA ASP A 328 -39.14 -3.00 12.96
C ASP A 328 -37.59 -2.85 12.97
N PRO A 329 -36.84 -3.94 13.12
CA PRO A 329 -35.37 -3.88 13.18
C PRO A 329 -34.69 -3.40 11.88
N THR A 330 -35.46 -3.03 10.84
CA THR A 330 -34.95 -2.34 9.64
C THR A 330 -35.15 -0.82 9.69
N THR A 331 -35.65 -0.32 10.83
CA THR A 331 -35.79 1.11 11.14
C THR A 331 -34.87 1.45 12.30
N TYR A 332 -34.06 2.49 12.16
CA TYR A 332 -33.15 3.00 13.20
C TYR A 332 -33.54 4.41 13.61
N LEU A 333 -33.13 4.80 14.81
CA LEU A 333 -33.48 6.11 15.39
C LEU A 333 -32.27 7.06 15.30
N VAL A 334 -32.52 8.31 14.91
CA VAL A 334 -31.59 9.42 15.01
C VAL A 334 -32.29 10.59 15.68
N ASP A 335 -31.76 11.05 16.82
CA ASP A 335 -32.37 12.05 17.67
C ASP A 335 -33.85 11.74 17.97
N GLY A 336 -34.14 10.46 18.22
CA GLY A 336 -35.48 9.94 18.49
C GLY A 336 -36.39 9.85 17.26
N LYS A 337 -35.93 10.22 16.07
CA LYS A 337 -36.70 10.14 14.82
C LYS A 337 -36.40 8.85 14.07
N PRO A 338 -37.42 8.12 13.59
CA PRO A 338 -37.23 6.89 12.85
C PRO A 338 -36.73 7.16 11.42
N GLU A 339 -35.74 6.40 11.00
CA GLU A 339 -35.23 6.33 9.63
C GLU A 339 -35.21 4.89 9.14
N ARG A 340 -35.71 4.65 7.93
CA ARG A 340 -35.71 3.33 7.33
C ARG A 340 -34.42 3.03 6.60
N MET A 341 -33.89 1.82 6.79
CA MET A 341 -32.79 1.31 6.00
C MET A 341 -33.22 1.13 4.53
N THR A 342 -32.32 1.46 3.61
CA THR A 342 -32.52 1.21 2.17
C THR A 342 -32.15 -0.23 1.86
N ARG A 343 -33.04 -0.92 1.13
CA ARG A 343 -32.82 -2.29 0.62
C ARG A 343 -32.27 -2.27 -0.79
N ARG A 344 -31.25 -3.11 -1.03
CA ARG A 344 -30.66 -3.33 -2.36
C ARG A 344 -30.62 -4.83 -2.63
N THR A 345 -31.52 -5.32 -3.46
CA THR A 345 -31.55 -6.73 -3.85
C THR A 345 -30.65 -6.94 -5.07
N VAL A 346 -29.73 -7.88 -4.93
CA VAL A 346 -28.78 -8.24 -5.99
C VAL A 346 -28.85 -9.74 -6.25
N THR A 347 -28.61 -10.12 -7.51
CA THR A 347 -28.60 -11.53 -7.94
C THR A 347 -27.27 -11.82 -8.61
N VAL A 348 -26.67 -12.95 -8.23
CA VAL A 348 -25.42 -13.47 -8.74
C VAL A 348 -25.67 -14.82 -9.41
N GLU A 349 -25.18 -15.00 -10.63
CA GLU A 349 -25.16 -16.30 -11.28
C GLU A 349 -24.08 -17.18 -10.66
N ALA A 350 -24.42 -18.42 -10.32
CA ALA A 350 -23.51 -19.38 -9.72
C ALA A 350 -23.29 -20.57 -10.65
N ARG A 351 -22.03 -20.93 -10.87
CA ARG A 351 -21.66 -22.11 -11.67
C ARG A 351 -22.17 -23.38 -10.97
N GLY A 352 -22.91 -24.19 -11.69
CA GLY A 352 -23.40 -25.48 -11.20
C GLY A 352 -24.62 -25.40 -10.28
N GLY A 353 -25.24 -24.19 -10.10
CA GLY A 353 -26.42 -24.00 -9.27
C GLY A 353 -27.35 -22.91 -9.81
N PRO A 354 -28.50 -22.69 -9.14
CA PRO A 354 -29.39 -21.58 -9.46
C PRO A 354 -28.77 -20.24 -9.07
N PRO A 355 -29.20 -19.12 -9.67
CA PRO A 355 -28.78 -17.78 -9.26
C PRO A 355 -29.08 -17.52 -7.78
N VAL A 356 -28.15 -16.90 -7.07
CA VAL A 356 -28.27 -16.54 -5.65
C VAL A 356 -28.68 -15.09 -5.52
N THR A 357 -29.82 -14.86 -4.87
CA THR A 357 -30.35 -13.52 -4.60
C THR A 357 -30.16 -13.17 -3.12
N ARG A 358 -29.67 -11.96 -2.86
CA ARG A 358 -29.46 -11.42 -1.49
C ARG A 358 -29.91 -9.96 -1.43
N THR A 359 -30.39 -9.57 -0.25
CA THR A 359 -30.70 -8.17 0.07
C THR A 359 -29.55 -7.61 0.90
N GLN A 360 -29.00 -6.49 0.48
CA GLN A 360 -28.06 -5.67 1.23
C GLN A 360 -28.80 -4.49 1.85
N TRP A 361 -28.36 -4.05 3.02
CA TRP A 361 -29.01 -3.02 3.80
C TRP A 361 -28.11 -1.82 3.98
N TRP A 362 -28.65 -0.64 3.80
CA TRP A 362 -27.91 0.61 3.84
C TRP A 362 -28.59 1.65 4.71
N THR A 363 -27.77 2.43 5.40
CA THR A 363 -28.19 3.57 6.22
C THR A 363 -27.58 4.85 5.69
N ARG A 364 -27.85 5.98 6.33
CA ARG A 364 -27.16 7.25 6.04
C ARG A 364 -25.65 7.17 6.31
N TYR A 365 -25.21 6.24 7.16
CA TYR A 365 -23.82 6.06 7.56
C TYR A 365 -23.05 5.08 6.65
N GLY A 366 -23.73 4.36 5.79
CA GLY A 366 -23.16 3.32 4.92
C GLY A 366 -23.87 1.98 5.05
N PRO A 367 -23.24 0.88 4.56
CA PRO A 367 -23.83 -0.45 4.62
C PRO A 367 -23.91 -0.97 6.06
N VAL A 368 -24.98 -1.73 6.35
CA VAL A 368 -25.09 -2.52 7.57
C VAL A 368 -24.09 -3.68 7.49
N VAL A 369 -23.34 -3.92 8.55
CA VAL A 369 -22.34 -4.97 8.64
C VAL A 369 -22.56 -5.87 9.85
N THR A 370 -22.32 -7.17 9.69
CA THR A 370 -22.43 -8.17 10.77
C THR A 370 -21.08 -8.71 11.22
N SER A 371 -20.02 -8.36 10.54
CA SER A 371 -18.63 -8.60 10.95
C SER A 371 -17.68 -7.62 10.29
N LEU A 372 -16.54 -7.40 10.91
CA LEU A 372 -15.42 -6.68 10.32
C LEU A 372 -14.20 -7.61 10.34
N GLY A 373 -13.79 -8.06 9.14
CA GLY A 373 -12.86 -9.18 8.99
C GLY A 373 -13.39 -10.47 9.64
N ALA A 374 -12.54 -11.47 9.72
CA ALA A 374 -12.93 -12.79 10.28
C ALA A 374 -13.10 -12.79 11.81
N GLY A 375 -12.61 -11.78 12.52
CA GLY A 375 -12.44 -11.83 13.97
C GLY A 375 -13.33 -10.90 14.80
N LEU A 376 -14.02 -9.94 14.19
CA LEU A 376 -14.86 -8.98 14.92
C LEU A 376 -16.34 -9.14 14.53
N PRO A 377 -17.13 -9.94 15.25
CA PRO A 377 -18.57 -10.04 15.03
C PRO A 377 -19.30 -8.77 15.49
N LEU A 378 -20.28 -8.35 14.69
CA LEU A 378 -21.11 -7.15 14.87
C LEU A 378 -22.59 -7.56 14.74
N PRO A 379 -23.20 -8.19 15.74
CA PRO A 379 -24.51 -8.81 15.61
C PRO A 379 -25.63 -7.79 15.32
N TRP A 380 -26.50 -8.12 14.37
CA TRP A 380 -27.75 -7.42 14.15
C TRP A 380 -28.84 -8.06 15.00
N THR A 381 -29.27 -7.35 16.02
CA THR A 381 -30.32 -7.77 16.98
C THR A 381 -31.63 -7.03 16.72
N SER A 382 -32.65 -7.26 17.54
CA SER A 382 -33.92 -6.49 17.49
C SER A 382 -33.74 -5.00 17.88
N THR A 383 -32.65 -4.66 18.58
CA THR A 383 -32.46 -3.31 19.14
C THR A 383 -31.16 -2.65 18.66
N THR A 384 -30.26 -3.40 18.05
CA THR A 384 -28.92 -2.91 17.69
C THR A 384 -28.46 -3.48 16.35
N ALA A 385 -27.86 -2.64 15.54
CA ALA A 385 -27.08 -3.04 14.36
C ALA A 385 -25.85 -2.12 14.20
N TYR A 386 -24.99 -2.41 13.23
CA TYR A 386 -23.80 -1.61 12.95
C TYR A 386 -23.75 -1.21 11.48
N ALA A 387 -23.44 0.05 11.22
CA ALA A 387 -23.21 0.57 9.88
C ALA A 387 -21.73 0.97 9.72
N LEU A 388 -21.16 0.70 8.55
CA LEU A 388 -19.77 1.00 8.24
C LEU A 388 -19.71 2.27 7.40
N ASN A 389 -19.01 3.29 7.90
CA ASN A 389 -18.64 4.45 7.12
C ASN A 389 -17.24 4.27 6.51
N ASP A 390 -17.15 4.48 5.20
CA ASP A 390 -15.90 4.48 4.44
C ASP A 390 -15.90 5.67 3.47
N PRO A 391 -15.19 6.75 3.77
CA PRO A 391 -15.17 7.92 2.91
C PRO A 391 -14.50 7.66 1.55
N ASN A 392 -13.70 6.59 1.41
CA ASN A 392 -13.15 6.19 0.13
C ASN A 392 -14.19 5.60 -0.83
N ALA A 393 -15.39 5.28 -0.35
CA ALA A 393 -16.52 4.93 -1.23
C ALA A 393 -17.00 6.13 -2.10
N GLU A 394 -16.53 7.33 -1.80
CA GLU A 394 -16.75 8.55 -2.59
C GLU A 394 -15.47 9.07 -3.27
N ASN A 395 -14.45 8.21 -3.44
CA ASN A 395 -13.14 8.62 -3.91
C ASN A 395 -12.70 7.91 -5.19
N LEU A 396 -12.66 8.65 -6.32
CA LEU A 396 -12.01 8.24 -7.58
C LEU A 396 -10.86 9.17 -7.99
N ARG A 397 -10.26 9.91 -7.06
CA ARG A 397 -9.28 10.97 -7.32
C ARG A 397 -7.83 10.50 -7.34
N ALA A 398 -7.55 9.24 -7.03
CA ALA A 398 -6.18 8.71 -7.01
C ALA A 398 -5.44 8.88 -8.36
N PRO A 399 -6.06 8.70 -9.55
CA PRO A 399 -5.39 8.97 -10.82
C PRO A 399 -4.98 10.44 -10.99
N ASP A 400 -5.77 11.39 -10.49
CA ASP A 400 -5.42 12.82 -10.53
C ASP A 400 -4.22 13.14 -9.64
N THR A 401 -4.14 12.50 -8.48
CA THR A 401 -2.97 12.61 -7.59
C THR A 401 -1.72 12.11 -8.31
N ALA A 402 -1.78 10.94 -8.94
CA ALA A 402 -0.65 10.36 -9.68
C ALA A 402 -0.25 11.23 -10.89
N LEU A 403 -1.19 11.79 -11.63
CA LEU A 403 -0.92 12.77 -12.70
C LEU A 403 -0.23 14.02 -12.17
N GLY A 404 -0.70 14.54 -11.04
CA GLY A 404 -0.09 15.70 -10.40
C GLY A 404 1.36 15.43 -9.99
N PHE A 405 1.66 14.24 -9.47
CA PHE A 405 3.05 13.83 -9.18
C PHE A 405 3.91 13.73 -10.45
N GLY A 406 3.36 13.14 -11.52
CA GLY A 406 4.05 13.07 -12.80
C GLY A 406 4.43 14.43 -13.38
N ARG A 407 3.66 15.47 -13.08
CA ARG A 407 3.87 16.86 -13.49
C ARG A 407 4.65 17.72 -12.48
N ALA A 408 4.89 17.20 -11.27
CA ALA A 408 5.53 17.91 -10.17
C ALA A 408 6.97 18.31 -10.52
N ARG A 409 7.40 19.47 -10.05
CA ARG A 409 8.75 20.02 -10.24
C ARG A 409 9.63 19.89 -8.99
N GLY A 410 9.03 19.47 -7.88
CA GLY A 410 9.68 19.25 -6.59
C GLY A 410 8.70 18.73 -5.56
N THR A 411 9.21 18.48 -4.35
CA THR A 411 8.42 17.98 -3.21
C THR A 411 7.27 18.91 -2.80
N ALA A 412 7.43 20.22 -2.99
CA ALA A 412 6.39 21.20 -2.73
C ALA A 412 5.17 21.03 -3.66
N ASP A 413 5.39 20.71 -4.95
CA ASP A 413 4.31 20.45 -5.90
C ASP A 413 3.61 19.10 -5.58
N VAL A 414 4.37 18.09 -5.09
CA VAL A 414 3.80 16.82 -4.60
C VAL A 414 2.83 17.08 -3.44
N LEU A 415 3.25 17.88 -2.44
CA LEU A 415 2.40 18.21 -1.31
C LEU A 415 1.19 19.06 -1.73
N THR A 416 1.37 19.99 -2.66
CA THR A 416 0.27 20.80 -3.21
C THR A 416 -0.76 19.93 -3.93
N THR A 417 -0.29 18.96 -4.71
CA THR A 417 -1.16 17.98 -5.40
C THR A 417 -1.98 17.18 -4.38
N LEU A 418 -1.33 16.65 -3.34
CA LEU A 418 -2.03 15.90 -2.28
C LEU A 418 -3.11 16.72 -1.59
N ARG A 419 -2.80 17.98 -1.28
CA ARG A 419 -3.74 18.91 -0.66
C ARG A 419 -4.94 19.24 -1.55
N HIS A 420 -4.70 19.37 -2.83
CA HIS A 420 -5.75 19.71 -3.78
C HIS A 420 -6.65 18.52 -4.14
N THR A 421 -6.07 17.37 -4.35
CA THR A 421 -6.82 16.19 -4.83
C THR A 421 -7.42 15.36 -3.70
N GLN A 422 -6.73 15.25 -2.55
CA GLN A 422 -7.08 14.33 -1.47
C GLN A 422 -7.55 12.96 -2.01
N GLY A 423 -6.76 12.38 -2.94
CA GLY A 423 -7.16 11.20 -3.69
C GLY A 423 -6.58 9.88 -3.18
N LEU A 424 -5.54 9.90 -2.33
CA LEU A 424 -4.89 8.67 -1.85
C LEU A 424 -5.67 8.04 -0.70
N PRO A 425 -5.97 6.72 -0.77
CA PRO A 425 -6.86 6.11 0.22
C PRO A 425 -6.17 5.66 1.52
N TRP A 426 -5.13 4.85 1.45
CA TRP A 426 -4.56 4.13 2.61
C TRP A 426 -3.03 4.07 2.58
N ILE A 427 -2.39 5.08 1.96
CA ILE A 427 -0.93 5.11 1.79
C ILE A 427 -0.33 6.45 2.20
N ASN A 428 0.88 6.40 2.76
CA ASN A 428 1.76 7.55 2.95
C ASN A 428 2.45 7.92 1.64
N THR A 429 2.99 9.13 1.56
CA THR A 429 3.86 9.58 0.47
C THR A 429 5.21 10.02 1.01
N ILE A 430 6.28 9.47 0.45
CA ILE A 430 7.67 9.83 0.70
C ILE A 430 8.26 10.31 -0.62
N ALA A 431 8.92 11.48 -0.63
CA ALA A 431 9.46 12.07 -1.85
C ALA A 431 10.79 12.79 -1.59
N ALA A 432 11.63 12.82 -2.64
CA ALA A 432 12.84 13.62 -2.72
C ALA A 432 12.93 14.31 -4.07
N ASP A 433 13.61 15.45 -4.15
CA ASP A 433 13.75 16.18 -5.40
C ASP A 433 15.19 16.59 -5.74
N SER A 434 15.39 17.00 -6.99
CA SER A 434 16.69 17.46 -7.51
C SER A 434 17.17 18.76 -6.88
N GLY A 435 16.36 19.45 -6.10
CA GLY A 435 16.70 20.62 -5.31
C GLY A 435 17.23 20.30 -3.93
N GLY A 436 17.24 19.03 -3.53
CA GLY A 436 17.74 18.58 -2.23
C GLY A 436 16.68 18.56 -1.12
N HIS A 437 15.39 18.65 -1.46
CA HIS A 437 14.30 18.59 -0.49
C HIS A 437 13.84 17.16 -0.23
N SER A 438 13.46 16.86 1.01
CA SER A 438 12.81 15.63 1.45
C SER A 438 11.39 15.89 1.95
N LEU A 439 10.49 14.92 1.79
CA LEU A 439 9.10 14.99 2.22
C LEU A 439 8.63 13.63 2.74
N PHE A 440 7.97 13.64 3.89
CA PHE A 440 7.02 12.60 4.29
C PHE A 440 5.66 13.25 4.53
N THR A 441 4.58 12.58 4.14
CA THR A 441 3.24 13.00 4.53
C THR A 441 2.27 11.81 4.56
N GLN A 442 1.39 11.83 5.54
CA GLN A 442 0.25 10.91 5.66
C GLN A 442 -1.03 11.59 5.14
N SER A 443 -0.96 12.20 3.95
CA SER A 443 -2.10 12.83 3.29
C SER A 443 -2.97 11.78 2.59
N GLN A 444 -3.92 11.24 3.31
CA GLN A 444 -4.84 10.19 2.84
C GLN A 444 -6.30 10.52 3.18
N VAL A 445 -7.25 9.86 2.53
CA VAL A 445 -8.68 10.02 2.81
C VAL A 445 -9.05 9.23 4.07
N LEU A 446 -9.21 9.93 5.19
CA LEU A 446 -9.61 9.38 6.48
C LEU A 446 -10.91 10.00 6.98
N PRO A 447 -11.78 9.22 7.66
CA PRO A 447 -12.94 9.79 8.34
C PRO A 447 -12.45 10.79 9.39
N ARG A 448 -13.15 11.93 9.51
CA ARG A 448 -12.81 12.99 10.46
C ARG A 448 -13.18 12.57 11.90
N ILE A 449 -12.43 11.61 12.40
CA ILE A 449 -12.53 11.16 13.79
C ILE A 449 -11.46 11.87 14.61
N THR A 450 -11.88 12.98 15.28
CA THR A 450 -11.03 13.62 16.29
C THR A 450 -11.09 12.82 17.60
N ASP A 451 -10.04 12.88 18.40
CA ASP A 451 -10.01 12.23 19.72
C ASP A 451 -11.14 12.76 20.63
N GLU A 452 -11.48 14.05 20.51
CA GLU A 452 -12.63 14.65 21.18
C GLU A 452 -13.95 14.01 20.73
N LEU A 453 -14.18 13.85 19.42
CA LEU A 453 -15.37 13.21 18.89
C LEU A 453 -15.44 11.75 19.37
N ALA A 454 -14.32 11.02 19.29
CA ALA A 454 -14.25 9.64 19.76
C ALA A 454 -14.55 9.55 21.26
N GLN A 455 -14.00 10.45 22.08
CA GLN A 455 -14.28 10.49 23.53
C GLN A 455 -15.76 10.75 23.83
N ARG A 456 -16.38 11.72 23.17
CA ARG A 456 -17.74 12.14 23.40
C ARG A 456 -18.81 11.18 22.88
N CYS A 457 -18.52 10.54 21.76
CA CYS A 457 -19.49 9.80 20.95
C CYS A 457 -19.27 8.28 20.87
N SER A 458 -18.16 7.75 21.40
CA SER A 458 -17.94 6.31 21.35
C SER A 458 -18.91 5.53 22.23
N THR A 459 -19.48 4.49 21.67
CA THR A 459 -20.19 3.46 22.40
C THR A 459 -19.24 2.64 23.28
N ALA A 460 -19.76 1.69 24.08
CA ALA A 460 -18.93 0.80 24.89
C ALA A 460 -17.90 0.04 24.04
N LEU A 461 -18.31 -0.45 22.86
CA LEU A 461 -17.41 -1.12 21.91
C LEU A 461 -16.36 -0.13 21.39
N GLY A 462 -16.75 1.08 21.03
CA GLY A 462 -15.81 2.11 20.55
C GLY A 462 -14.77 2.49 21.59
N LYS A 463 -15.16 2.61 22.87
CA LYS A 463 -14.23 2.85 23.99
C LYS A 463 -13.21 1.73 24.18
N ALA A 464 -13.59 0.49 23.87
CA ALA A 464 -12.69 -0.66 23.92
C ALA A 464 -11.72 -0.70 22.71
N LEU A 465 -12.19 -0.33 21.51
CA LEU A 465 -11.41 -0.47 20.27
C LEU A 465 -10.50 0.74 19.98
N TYR A 466 -11.01 1.95 20.15
CA TYR A 466 -10.34 3.18 19.67
C TYR A 466 -8.93 3.38 20.22
N PRO A 467 -8.66 3.20 21.53
CA PRO A 467 -7.30 3.41 22.06
C PRO A 467 -6.26 2.48 21.43
N SER A 468 -6.59 1.23 21.17
CA SER A 468 -5.67 0.21 20.69
C SER A 468 -5.57 0.15 19.16
N SER A 469 -6.71 0.28 18.45
CA SER A 469 -6.79 0.10 17.00
C SER A 469 -7.04 1.38 16.20
N GLY A 470 -7.53 2.46 16.82
CA GLY A 470 -7.99 3.67 16.14
C GLY A 470 -9.38 3.52 15.49
N ILE A 471 -10.04 2.35 15.61
CA ILE A 471 -11.40 2.15 15.08
C ILE A 471 -12.41 2.80 16.03
N ALA A 472 -13.06 3.86 15.59
CA ALA A 472 -14.17 4.46 16.31
C ALA A 472 -15.48 3.71 16.03
N VAL A 473 -16.28 3.46 17.08
CA VAL A 473 -17.66 2.98 16.98
C VAL A 473 -18.54 4.04 17.64
N LEU A 474 -19.07 4.92 16.82
CA LEU A 474 -19.83 6.08 17.27
C LEU A 474 -21.31 5.71 17.53
N ASP A 475 -21.95 6.46 18.39
CA ASP A 475 -23.39 6.38 18.66
C ASP A 475 -24.17 6.94 17.46
N GLY A 476 -24.70 6.06 16.62
CA GLY A 476 -25.48 6.41 15.43
C GLY A 476 -26.89 6.91 15.72
N SER A 477 -27.33 6.88 16.99
CA SER A 477 -28.62 7.44 17.38
C SER A 477 -28.58 8.94 17.67
N ARG A 478 -27.39 9.55 17.66
CA ARG A 478 -27.15 10.95 18.01
C ARG A 478 -26.64 11.74 16.81
N GLY A 479 -27.36 12.76 16.39
CA GLY A 479 -26.99 13.66 15.29
C GLY A 479 -25.74 14.50 15.57
N ASP A 480 -25.48 14.85 16.86
CA ASP A 480 -24.29 15.59 17.28
C ASP A 480 -22.99 14.76 17.26
N CYS A 481 -23.10 13.47 16.95
CA CYS A 481 -21.98 12.57 16.72
C CYS A 481 -21.58 12.44 15.24
N ALA A 482 -22.11 13.30 14.37
CA ALA A 482 -21.68 13.41 12.98
C ALA A 482 -20.21 13.84 12.85
N LEU A 483 -19.52 13.35 11.80
CA LEU A 483 -18.09 13.60 11.60
C LEU A 483 -17.72 15.08 11.36
N GLY A 484 -18.68 15.90 10.95
CA GLY A 484 -18.42 17.29 10.58
C GLY A 484 -17.64 17.41 9.26
N SER A 485 -17.04 18.57 9.04
CA SER A 485 -16.26 18.84 7.83
C SER A 485 -15.20 19.89 8.12
N ASP A 486 -13.97 19.65 7.66
CA ASP A 486 -12.95 20.68 7.65
C ASP A 486 -13.16 21.61 6.44
N PRO A 487 -12.89 22.91 6.56
CA PRO A 487 -13.19 23.89 5.49
C PRO A 487 -12.35 23.67 4.23
N ASP A 488 -11.18 23.05 4.34
CA ASP A 488 -10.26 22.73 3.25
C ASP A 488 -10.37 21.29 2.75
N ALA A 489 -11.35 20.50 3.26
CA ALA A 489 -11.59 19.14 2.80
C ALA A 489 -12.33 19.12 1.46
N VAL A 490 -11.92 18.25 0.53
CA VAL A 490 -12.53 18.11 -0.80
C VAL A 490 -13.94 17.51 -0.74
N GLN A 491 -14.25 16.77 0.33
CA GLN A 491 -15.55 16.16 0.59
C GLN A 491 -15.90 16.24 2.08
N PRO A 492 -17.20 16.23 2.45
CA PRO A 492 -17.61 16.18 3.85
C PRO A 492 -17.13 14.91 4.56
N GLY A 493 -16.97 14.97 5.88
CA GLY A 493 -16.69 13.81 6.72
C GLY A 493 -15.25 13.33 6.72
N ILE A 494 -14.32 14.01 6.05
CA ILE A 494 -12.89 13.69 6.07
C ILE A 494 -12.08 14.83 6.69
N PHE A 495 -10.85 14.51 7.12
CA PHE A 495 -9.89 15.54 7.49
C PHE A 495 -9.47 16.37 6.27
N GLY A 496 -9.34 17.67 6.48
CA GLY A 496 -8.73 18.59 5.52
C GLY A 496 -7.20 18.52 5.53
N PRO A 497 -6.54 18.99 4.48
CA PRO A 497 -5.07 18.98 4.34
C PRO A 497 -4.31 19.65 5.48
N ALA A 498 -4.88 20.64 6.14
CA ALA A 498 -4.24 21.35 7.27
C ALA A 498 -4.00 20.44 8.49
N ASN A 499 -4.79 19.38 8.64
CA ASN A 499 -4.73 18.45 9.76
C ASN A 499 -3.89 17.18 9.47
N MET A 500 -3.28 17.08 8.30
CA MET A 500 -2.51 15.90 7.90
C MET A 500 -1.08 15.93 8.44
N PRO A 501 -0.52 14.81 8.91
CA PRO A 501 0.90 14.72 9.28
C PRO A 501 1.83 15.04 8.11
N VAL A 502 2.74 15.99 8.28
CA VAL A 502 3.71 16.42 7.26
C VAL A 502 5.07 16.68 7.90
N LEU A 503 6.12 16.09 7.33
CA LEU A 503 7.51 16.38 7.62
C LEU A 503 8.20 16.85 6.34
N LYS A 504 8.81 18.04 6.38
CA LYS A 504 9.54 18.64 5.25
C LYS A 504 10.99 18.92 5.64
N ASP A 505 11.87 18.75 4.67
CA ASP A 505 13.27 19.18 4.73
C ASP A 505 13.99 18.68 5.98
N ALA A 506 13.69 17.44 6.39
CA ALA A 506 14.46 16.72 7.37
C ALA A 506 15.70 16.08 6.69
N PRO A 507 16.79 15.81 7.42
CA PRO A 507 17.94 15.10 6.86
C PRO A 507 17.54 13.82 6.14
N TYR A 508 16.55 13.13 6.68
CA TYR A 508 15.84 12.03 6.03
C TYR A 508 14.36 12.00 6.44
N ALA A 509 13.55 11.35 5.62
CA ALA A 509 12.18 11.01 5.91
C ALA A 509 11.96 9.53 5.55
N GLU A 510 11.67 8.67 6.55
CA GLU A 510 11.58 7.22 6.41
C GLU A 510 10.24 6.72 6.93
N ASN A 511 9.68 5.70 6.28
CA ASN A 511 8.55 4.93 6.79
C ASN A 511 8.64 3.46 6.39
N SER A 512 8.41 2.59 7.35
CA SER A 512 8.36 1.13 7.22
C SER A 512 7.03 0.57 7.71
N ASN A 513 5.92 1.24 7.39
CA ASN A 513 4.54 0.93 7.77
C ASN A 513 4.20 1.17 9.25
N ASP A 514 5.08 1.80 9.98
CA ASP A 514 4.79 2.38 11.29
C ASP A 514 4.00 3.70 11.15
N SER A 515 3.57 4.26 12.28
CA SER A 515 2.85 5.54 12.25
C SER A 515 3.75 6.68 11.80
N ALA A 516 3.15 7.80 11.44
CA ALA A 516 3.85 9.03 11.09
C ALA A 516 4.81 9.53 12.20
N TRP A 517 4.61 9.08 13.43
CA TRP A 517 5.31 9.53 14.63
C TRP A 517 6.84 9.64 14.44
N LEU A 518 7.47 8.58 13.94
CA LEU A 518 8.91 8.53 13.75
C LEU A 518 9.33 8.50 12.28
N ALA A 519 8.66 9.28 11.44
CA ALA A 519 9.12 9.50 10.06
C ALA A 519 10.55 10.08 10.01
N ASN A 520 10.97 10.72 11.10
CA ASN A 520 12.35 11.06 11.42
C ASN A 520 12.52 10.95 12.94
N THR A 521 13.57 10.29 13.41
CA THR A 521 13.78 10.03 14.85
C THR A 521 14.08 11.29 15.66
N ASP A 522 14.73 12.29 15.04
CA ASP A 522 15.11 13.55 15.68
C ASP A 522 14.00 14.62 15.60
N ARG A 523 13.03 14.40 14.74
CA ARG A 523 11.89 15.31 14.50
C ARG A 523 10.56 14.55 14.55
N PRO A 524 10.19 13.97 15.71
CA PRO A 524 8.97 13.17 15.82
C PRO A 524 7.73 14.01 15.58
N LEU A 525 6.78 13.43 14.83
CA LEU A 525 5.48 14.03 14.56
C LEU A 525 4.51 13.65 15.67
N THR A 526 4.11 14.61 16.49
CA THR A 526 3.18 14.45 17.62
C THR A 526 1.99 15.40 17.52
N GLY A 527 0.96 15.19 18.34
CA GLY A 527 -0.22 16.08 18.37
C GLY A 527 -1.25 15.78 17.28
N TYR A 528 -1.14 14.63 16.60
CA TYR A 528 -2.14 14.16 15.64
C TYR A 528 -3.12 13.20 16.31
N GLU A 529 -4.34 13.15 15.79
CA GLU A 529 -5.41 12.29 16.27
C GLU A 529 -5.06 10.81 16.19
N ARG A 530 -5.58 9.99 17.11
CA ARG A 530 -5.32 8.54 17.17
C ARG A 530 -5.63 7.82 15.86
N VAL A 531 -6.58 8.29 15.10
CA VAL A 531 -6.95 7.70 13.79
C VAL A 531 -5.82 7.71 12.76
N PHE A 532 -4.83 8.61 12.87
CA PHE A 532 -3.64 8.61 12.02
C PHE A 532 -2.64 7.52 12.37
N GLY A 533 -2.69 6.99 13.57
CA GLY A 533 -1.81 5.92 14.05
C GLY A 533 -1.36 6.13 15.49
N PRO A 534 -0.74 5.12 16.11
CA PRO A 534 -0.28 5.20 17.49
C PRO A 534 0.97 6.09 17.61
N ILE A 535 1.09 6.77 18.75
CA ILE A 535 2.27 7.52 19.16
C ILE A 535 2.82 6.87 20.44
N GLY A 536 4.15 6.78 20.60
CA GLY A 536 4.78 6.21 21.79
C GLY A 536 4.59 4.70 21.94
N SER A 537 4.35 3.98 20.85
CA SER A 537 4.18 2.52 20.82
C SER A 537 5.41 1.80 20.25
N PRO A 538 5.64 0.51 20.60
CA PRO A 538 6.72 -0.27 20.04
C PRO A 538 6.68 -0.31 18.50
N LEU A 539 7.84 -0.21 17.88
CA LEU A 539 8.03 -0.40 16.46
C LEU A 539 8.03 -1.90 16.12
N SER A 540 7.63 -2.26 14.90
CA SER A 540 7.92 -3.60 14.37
C SER A 540 9.44 -3.79 14.27
N THR A 541 9.91 -5.04 14.27
CA THR A 541 11.36 -5.35 14.17
C THR A 541 11.95 -4.75 12.89
N ARG A 542 11.17 -4.78 11.78
CA ARG A 542 11.59 -4.19 10.50
C ARG A 542 11.64 -2.65 10.55
N ALA A 543 10.63 -2.00 11.08
CA ALA A 543 10.62 -0.54 11.20
C ALA A 543 11.75 -0.05 12.09
N ARG A 544 12.01 -0.77 13.18
CA ARG A 544 13.11 -0.49 14.11
C ARG A 544 14.48 -0.58 13.42
N GLY A 545 14.74 -1.68 12.70
CA GLY A 545 15.98 -1.86 11.95
C GLY A 545 16.15 -0.81 10.85
N ALA A 546 15.07 -0.50 10.13
CA ALA A 546 15.05 0.53 9.10
C ALA A 546 15.45 1.91 9.65
N LYS A 547 14.87 2.32 10.79
CA LYS A 547 15.21 3.61 11.41
C LYS A 547 16.66 3.66 11.88
N ALA A 548 17.16 2.59 12.47
CA ALA A 548 18.56 2.50 12.87
C ALA A 548 19.52 2.63 11.67
N ASP A 549 19.26 1.88 10.59
CA ASP A 549 20.06 1.91 9.37
C ASP A 549 20.04 3.29 8.70
N VAL A 550 18.83 3.86 8.54
CA VAL A 550 18.65 5.16 7.87
C VAL A 550 19.27 6.30 8.69
N SER A 551 19.15 6.28 10.02
CA SER A 551 19.82 7.25 10.88
C SER A 551 21.35 7.16 10.76
N ALA A 552 21.90 5.93 10.75
CA ALA A 552 23.34 5.72 10.55
C ALA A 552 23.81 6.18 9.16
N MET A 553 23.04 5.91 8.11
CA MET A 553 23.34 6.41 6.76
C MET A 553 23.33 7.94 6.73
N ALA A 554 22.33 8.59 7.30
CA ALA A 554 22.24 10.05 7.35
C ALA A 554 23.42 10.67 8.14
N ALA A 555 23.82 10.06 9.25
CA ALA A 555 24.96 10.49 10.07
C ALA A 555 26.30 10.32 9.32
N LYS A 556 26.44 9.26 8.51
CA LYS A 556 27.61 9.07 7.66
C LYS A 556 27.75 10.19 6.64
N GLY A 557 26.63 10.65 6.07
CA GLY A 557 26.60 11.66 5.03
C GLY A 557 27.17 11.17 3.67
N GLU A 558 27.33 12.10 2.72
CA GLU A 558 27.88 11.84 1.38
C GLU A 558 27.22 10.69 0.63
N LEU A 559 25.91 10.53 0.83
CA LEU A 559 25.15 9.43 0.25
C LEU A 559 25.01 9.58 -1.26
N THR A 560 24.96 8.44 -1.93
CA THR A 560 24.77 8.29 -3.38
C THR A 560 23.71 7.25 -3.68
N VAL A 561 23.27 7.13 -4.94
CA VAL A 561 22.37 6.05 -5.38
C VAL A 561 22.96 4.66 -5.10
N ARG A 562 24.29 4.51 -5.05
CA ARG A 562 24.93 3.22 -4.72
C ARG A 562 24.72 2.82 -3.25
N ASP A 563 24.68 3.80 -2.34
CA ASP A 563 24.41 3.52 -0.93
C ASP A 563 22.96 3.02 -0.77
N LEU A 564 22.01 3.60 -1.52
CA LEU A 564 20.63 3.09 -1.56
C LEU A 564 20.53 1.67 -2.11
N GLN A 565 21.30 1.37 -3.18
CA GLN A 565 21.36 0.02 -3.74
C GLN A 565 21.95 -0.98 -2.75
N ALA A 566 22.97 -0.59 -1.99
CA ALA A 566 23.59 -1.41 -0.96
C ALA A 566 22.62 -1.68 0.20
N GLN A 567 21.88 -0.66 0.66
CA GLN A 567 20.86 -0.81 1.71
C GLN A 567 19.77 -1.81 1.29
N GLN A 568 19.30 -1.75 0.06
CA GLN A 568 18.26 -2.67 -0.43
C GLN A 568 18.68 -4.13 -0.31
N PHE A 569 19.95 -4.46 -0.59
CA PHE A 569 20.48 -5.82 -0.58
C PHE A 569 21.42 -6.12 0.60
N ALA A 570 21.44 -5.30 1.64
CA ALA A 570 22.13 -5.62 2.88
C ALA A 570 21.57 -6.91 3.49
N ASN A 571 20.25 -7.09 3.40
CA ASN A 571 19.51 -8.25 3.89
C ASN A 571 19.77 -8.56 5.37
N ARG A 572 20.12 -7.55 6.17
CA ARG A 572 20.39 -7.67 7.59
C ARG A 572 19.14 -8.06 8.36
N ALA A 573 19.22 -9.03 9.22
CA ALA A 573 18.15 -9.43 10.13
C ALA A 573 18.31 -8.71 11.47
N THR A 574 17.48 -7.70 11.72
CA THR A 574 17.52 -6.92 12.97
C THR A 574 17.35 -7.80 14.22
N SER A 575 16.47 -8.82 14.17
CA SER A 575 16.33 -9.79 15.25
C SER A 575 17.61 -10.60 15.47
N GLY A 576 18.35 -10.91 14.40
CA GLY A 576 19.65 -11.59 14.48
C GLY A 576 20.66 -10.76 15.28
N ASP A 577 20.79 -9.47 14.93
CA ASP A 577 21.70 -8.57 15.65
C ASP A 577 21.32 -8.39 17.13
N LEU A 578 20.04 -8.52 17.45
CA LEU A 578 19.56 -8.36 18.82
C LEU A 578 19.77 -9.58 19.70
N ILE A 579 19.72 -10.81 19.15
CA ILE A 579 19.65 -12.01 20.00
C ILE A 579 20.48 -13.22 19.53
N ALA A 580 21.01 -13.25 18.29
CA ALA A 580 21.68 -14.46 17.80
C ALA A 580 22.91 -14.83 18.62
N ASP A 581 23.74 -13.86 18.96
CA ASP A 581 24.95 -14.07 19.77
C ASP A 581 24.63 -14.49 21.22
N ASP A 582 23.59 -13.89 21.82
CA ASP A 582 23.12 -14.29 23.15
C ASP A 582 22.61 -15.73 23.14
N THR A 583 21.81 -16.08 22.12
CA THR A 583 21.29 -17.43 21.94
C THR A 583 22.41 -18.45 21.75
N ALA A 584 23.42 -18.12 20.93
CA ALA A 584 24.57 -18.99 20.70
C ALA A 584 25.41 -19.23 21.97
N ARG A 585 25.62 -18.19 22.79
CA ARG A 585 26.31 -18.28 24.08
C ARG A 585 25.56 -19.13 25.09
N ASP A 586 24.25 -18.87 25.23
CA ASP A 586 23.39 -19.60 26.16
C ASP A 586 23.28 -21.08 25.76
N CYS A 587 23.08 -21.34 24.49
CA CYS A 587 23.04 -22.67 23.91
C CYS A 587 24.34 -23.48 24.22
N ALA A 588 25.50 -22.86 24.12
CA ALA A 588 26.81 -23.53 24.31
C ALA A 588 27.04 -24.04 25.76
N VAL A 589 26.29 -23.53 26.72
CA VAL A 589 26.38 -23.94 28.14
C VAL A 589 25.27 -24.87 28.60
N LEU A 590 24.37 -25.28 27.69
CA LEU A 590 23.29 -26.23 28.03
C LEU A 590 23.88 -27.56 28.48
N PRO A 591 23.37 -28.16 29.59
CA PRO A 591 23.82 -29.45 30.09
C PRO A 591 23.78 -30.56 29.05
N GLY A 592 24.90 -31.19 28.75
CA GLY A 592 25.01 -32.25 27.75
C GLY A 592 24.70 -31.82 26.32
N GLY A 593 24.68 -30.51 26.03
CA GLY A 593 24.35 -29.96 24.68
C GLY A 593 22.91 -30.24 24.25
N THR A 594 22.00 -30.44 25.18
CA THR A 594 20.62 -30.83 24.90
C THR A 594 19.61 -29.79 25.39
N ALA A 595 18.49 -29.64 24.67
CA ALA A 595 17.32 -28.86 25.06
C ALA A 595 16.05 -29.71 24.90
N THR A 596 15.01 -29.42 25.70
CA THR A 596 13.74 -30.15 25.62
C THR A 596 12.78 -29.40 24.67
N GLY A 597 12.33 -30.09 23.62
CA GLY A 597 11.33 -29.58 22.68
C GLY A 597 9.93 -29.46 23.32
N SER A 598 9.02 -28.80 22.61
CA SER A 598 7.63 -28.66 23.03
C SER A 598 6.87 -29.99 23.14
N ASP A 599 7.34 -31.04 22.46
CA ASP A 599 6.85 -32.41 22.55
C ASP A 599 7.41 -33.20 23.73
N GLY A 600 8.22 -32.57 24.60
CA GLY A 600 8.86 -33.16 25.78
C GLY A 600 10.10 -34.00 25.49
N LYS A 601 10.57 -34.08 24.22
CA LYS A 601 11.76 -34.87 23.87
C LYS A 601 13.04 -34.05 24.01
N ALA A 602 14.09 -34.72 24.44
CA ALA A 602 15.44 -34.13 24.45
C ALA A 602 16.00 -34.11 23.02
N VAL A 603 16.51 -32.97 22.61
CA VAL A 603 17.11 -32.71 21.30
C VAL A 603 18.55 -32.25 21.48
N ASP A 604 19.50 -32.91 20.79
CA ASP A 604 20.87 -32.41 20.70
C ASP A 604 20.90 -31.14 19.84
N VAL A 605 21.29 -30.04 20.47
CA VAL A 605 21.38 -28.69 19.85
C VAL A 605 22.85 -28.22 19.72
N SER A 606 23.82 -29.07 20.01
CA SER A 606 25.25 -28.68 20.00
C SER A 606 25.71 -28.15 18.66
N GLU A 607 25.29 -28.76 17.56
CA GLU A 607 25.56 -28.28 16.20
C GLU A 607 24.91 -26.92 15.95
N ALA A 608 23.65 -26.75 16.39
CA ALA A 608 22.91 -25.49 16.22
C ALA A 608 23.61 -24.30 16.91
N CYS A 609 24.20 -24.50 18.09
CA CYS A 609 24.96 -23.45 18.78
C CYS A 609 26.14 -22.99 17.92
N GLY A 610 26.85 -23.92 17.29
CA GLY A 610 27.99 -23.62 16.39
C GLY A 610 27.55 -22.87 15.13
N VAL A 611 26.43 -23.28 14.53
CA VAL A 611 25.86 -22.67 13.34
C VAL A 611 25.39 -21.23 13.63
N LEU A 612 24.68 -21.00 14.75
CA LEU A 612 24.23 -19.65 15.14
C LEU A 612 25.42 -18.72 15.44
N LYS A 613 26.45 -19.23 16.11
CA LYS A 613 27.68 -18.47 16.37
C LYS A 613 28.42 -18.04 15.11
N ALA A 614 28.35 -18.84 14.04
CA ALA A 614 29.03 -18.58 12.78
C ALA A 614 28.17 -17.77 11.77
N TRP A 615 26.89 -17.57 12.07
CA TRP A 615 25.96 -16.88 11.17
C TRP A 615 26.29 -15.39 11.07
N ASP A 616 26.23 -14.84 9.86
CA ASP A 616 26.53 -13.43 9.53
C ASP A 616 25.36 -12.45 9.77
N HIS A 617 24.33 -12.87 10.48
CA HIS A 617 23.07 -12.14 10.74
C HIS A 617 22.39 -11.60 9.48
N SER A 618 22.65 -12.20 8.34
CA SER A 618 22.04 -11.79 7.08
C SER A 618 21.13 -12.85 6.48
N MET A 619 20.16 -12.38 5.68
CA MET A 619 19.26 -13.21 4.89
C MET A 619 19.67 -13.19 3.40
N LYS A 620 20.96 -13.23 3.10
CA LYS A 620 21.49 -13.40 1.75
C LYS A 620 21.32 -14.83 1.30
N THR A 621 21.21 -15.07 0.01
CA THR A 621 21.03 -16.43 -0.55
C THR A 621 22.14 -17.40 -0.15
N GLY A 622 23.36 -16.92 0.04
CA GLY A 622 24.51 -17.72 0.49
C GLY A 622 24.66 -17.84 2.02
N SER A 623 23.84 -17.16 2.81
CA SER A 623 23.96 -17.16 4.28
C SER A 623 23.66 -18.55 4.86
N ARG A 624 24.53 -19.02 5.77
CA ARG A 624 24.41 -20.26 6.53
C ARG A 624 23.99 -19.94 7.96
N GLY A 625 23.04 -20.69 8.49
CA GLY A 625 22.40 -20.39 9.78
C GLY A 625 21.13 -19.55 9.68
N ALA A 626 20.88 -18.87 8.56
CA ALA A 626 19.69 -18.06 8.32
C ALA A 626 18.39 -18.86 8.47
N LEU A 627 18.31 -20.09 7.94
CA LEU A 627 17.15 -20.98 8.07
C LEU A 627 16.92 -21.41 9.51
N LEU A 628 17.99 -21.78 10.21
CA LEU A 628 17.92 -22.15 11.63
C LEU A 628 17.41 -20.99 12.49
N PHE A 629 17.97 -19.79 12.26
CA PHE A 629 17.53 -18.62 13.00
C PHE A 629 16.08 -18.21 12.68
N ASP A 630 15.64 -18.29 11.42
CA ASP A 630 14.22 -18.00 11.07
C ASP A 630 13.27 -18.96 11.81
N ARG A 631 13.56 -20.27 11.82
CA ARG A 631 12.72 -21.23 12.55
C ARG A 631 12.72 -20.98 14.04
N PHE A 632 13.92 -20.78 14.63
CA PHE A 632 14.08 -20.45 16.05
C PHE A 632 13.29 -19.18 16.42
N TRP A 633 13.46 -18.08 15.68
CA TRP A 633 12.80 -16.81 15.95
C TRP A 633 11.26 -16.94 15.88
N ARG A 634 10.75 -17.61 14.86
CA ARG A 634 9.30 -17.84 14.72
C ARG A 634 8.75 -18.68 15.88
N ARG A 635 9.47 -19.69 16.31
CA ARG A 635 9.07 -20.51 17.47
C ARG A 635 9.11 -19.71 18.75
N LEU A 636 10.19 -19.00 18.98
CA LEU A 636 10.39 -18.17 20.18
C LEU A 636 9.28 -17.12 20.32
N THR A 637 8.98 -16.39 19.27
CA THR A 637 7.93 -15.34 19.28
C THR A 637 6.50 -15.88 19.35
N ALA A 638 6.28 -17.14 18.99
CA ALA A 638 4.98 -17.78 19.13
C ALA A 638 4.69 -18.23 20.56
N VAL A 639 5.71 -18.59 21.35
CA VAL A 639 5.55 -19.17 22.70
C VAL A 639 5.95 -18.21 23.82
N THR A 640 6.71 -17.16 23.53
CA THR A 640 7.20 -16.20 24.54
C THR A 640 6.52 -14.84 24.34
N ALA A 641 5.85 -14.35 25.36
CA ALA A 641 5.22 -13.05 25.30
C ALA A 641 6.29 -11.94 25.18
N PRO A 642 6.07 -10.87 24.39
CA PRO A 642 7.05 -9.79 24.21
C PRO A 642 7.60 -9.20 25.50
N ALA A 643 6.76 -9.11 26.55
CA ALA A 643 7.18 -8.60 27.86
C ALA A 643 8.16 -9.51 28.59
N GLN A 644 8.24 -10.80 28.25
CA GLN A 644 9.14 -11.79 28.85
C GLN A 644 10.41 -12.00 28.02
N LEU A 645 10.37 -11.62 26.75
CA LEU A 645 11.45 -11.85 25.80
C LEU A 645 12.68 -10.98 26.07
N TRP A 646 12.50 -9.80 26.65
CA TRP A 646 13.52 -8.78 26.77
C TRP A 646 13.87 -8.45 28.21
N LYS A 647 15.20 -8.33 28.52
CA LYS A 647 15.67 -7.80 29.81
C LYS A 647 15.44 -6.30 29.92
N VAL A 648 15.58 -5.57 28.82
CA VAL A 648 15.28 -4.13 28.74
C VAL A 648 13.95 -3.96 28.05
N PRO A 649 12.91 -3.50 28.75
CA PRO A 649 11.58 -3.30 28.16
C PRO A 649 11.56 -2.10 27.19
N PHE A 650 10.50 -2.01 26.41
CA PHE A 650 10.25 -0.86 25.53
C PHE A 650 10.17 0.45 26.31
N SER A 651 10.82 1.48 25.78
CA SER A 651 10.74 2.86 26.25
C SER A 651 10.35 3.80 25.09
N ALA A 652 9.30 4.57 25.26
CA ALA A 652 8.91 5.61 24.28
C ALA A 652 9.95 6.76 24.20
N ALA A 653 10.84 6.89 25.19
CA ALA A 653 11.95 7.85 25.16
C ALA A 653 13.13 7.35 24.31
N ASP A 654 13.23 6.04 24.07
CA ASP A 654 14.24 5.44 23.20
C ASP A 654 13.63 4.31 22.38
N PRO A 655 12.75 4.63 21.43
CA PRO A 655 11.94 3.64 20.73
C PRO A 655 12.73 2.82 19.69
N VAL A 656 13.86 3.32 19.23
CA VAL A 656 14.71 2.64 18.24
C VAL A 656 15.60 1.59 18.91
N HIS A 657 16.13 1.85 20.11
CA HIS A 657 17.06 0.93 20.76
C HIS A 657 16.36 0.01 21.77
N THR A 658 15.09 0.25 22.09
CA THR A 658 14.32 -0.60 23.01
C THR A 658 13.10 -1.23 22.35
N PRO A 659 12.69 -2.46 22.78
CA PRO A 659 13.30 -3.30 23.81
C PRO A 659 14.59 -3.96 23.31
N ASN A 660 15.48 -4.39 24.21
CA ASN A 660 16.71 -5.07 23.81
C ASN A 660 17.18 -6.11 24.86
N THR A 661 18.25 -6.83 24.53
CA THR A 661 18.88 -7.87 25.32
C THR A 661 17.97 -9.03 25.62
N LEU A 662 18.23 -10.16 24.98
CA LEU A 662 17.46 -11.39 25.17
C LEU A 662 17.44 -11.80 26.65
N ASN A 663 16.25 -12.07 27.15
CA ASN A 663 16.08 -12.74 28.43
C ASN A 663 16.26 -14.25 28.24
N THR A 664 17.47 -14.76 28.35
CA THR A 664 17.80 -16.18 28.14
C THR A 664 17.12 -17.11 29.17
N GLU A 665 16.71 -16.55 30.32
CA GLU A 665 15.94 -17.29 31.34
C GLU A 665 14.45 -17.36 31.03
N ALA A 666 13.99 -16.69 29.98
CA ALA A 666 12.58 -16.73 29.62
C ALA A 666 12.15 -18.16 29.23
N PRO A 667 11.00 -18.61 29.73
CA PRO A 667 10.43 -19.88 29.32
C PRO A 667 10.32 -19.94 27.80
N GLY A 668 10.86 -20.98 27.19
CA GLY A 668 10.72 -21.22 25.76
C GLY A 668 11.94 -20.92 24.90
N VAL A 669 13.01 -20.24 25.39
CA VAL A 669 14.21 -19.98 24.55
C VAL A 669 14.88 -21.29 24.12
N ALA A 670 15.24 -22.15 25.08
CA ALA A 670 15.83 -23.44 24.79
C ALA A 670 14.86 -24.38 24.03
N THR A 671 13.58 -24.37 24.41
CA THR A 671 12.53 -25.17 23.74
C THR A 671 12.35 -24.75 22.29
N ALA A 672 12.30 -23.44 22.02
CA ALA A 672 12.17 -22.93 20.64
C ALA A 672 13.37 -23.33 19.75
N LEU A 673 14.58 -23.37 20.33
CA LEU A 673 15.76 -23.86 19.61
C LEU A 673 15.68 -25.36 19.31
N ALA A 674 15.26 -26.18 20.29
CA ALA A 674 15.03 -27.62 20.12
C ALA A 674 13.97 -27.90 19.03
N ASP A 675 12.87 -27.16 19.06
CA ASP A 675 11.80 -27.28 18.05
C ASP A 675 12.31 -26.91 16.65
N ALA A 676 13.07 -25.80 16.52
CA ALA A 676 13.66 -25.37 15.25
C ALA A 676 14.60 -26.45 14.66
N VAL A 677 15.47 -27.02 15.49
CA VAL A 677 16.37 -28.11 15.10
C VAL A 677 15.59 -29.35 14.65
N SER A 678 14.56 -29.72 15.42
CA SER A 678 13.71 -30.88 15.12
C SER A 678 12.96 -30.68 13.80
N GLU A 679 12.42 -29.49 13.54
CA GLU A 679 11.70 -29.16 12.31
C GLU A 679 12.60 -29.24 11.07
N LEU A 680 13.79 -28.64 11.13
CA LEU A 680 14.75 -28.67 10.01
C LEU A 680 15.21 -30.12 9.73
N ARG A 681 15.55 -30.88 10.76
CA ARG A 681 15.94 -32.29 10.63
C ARG A 681 14.80 -33.14 10.06
N ALA A 682 13.57 -32.94 10.52
CA ALA A 682 12.38 -33.64 9.99
C ALA A 682 12.12 -33.34 8.52
N ALA A 683 12.43 -32.12 8.07
CA ALA A 683 12.35 -31.69 6.68
C ALA A 683 13.56 -32.10 5.84
N GLY A 684 14.58 -32.78 6.42
CA GLY A 684 15.83 -33.15 5.73
C GLY A 684 16.72 -31.95 5.38
N ILE A 685 16.57 -30.84 6.10
CA ILE A 685 17.32 -29.59 5.89
C ILE A 685 18.49 -29.56 6.88
N ALA A 686 19.73 -29.46 6.38
CA ALA A 686 20.90 -29.29 7.23
C ALA A 686 20.85 -27.96 7.99
N LEU A 687 21.28 -27.92 9.26
CA LEU A 687 21.21 -26.72 10.08
C LEU A 687 22.05 -25.56 9.51
N ASP A 688 23.12 -25.87 8.78
CA ASP A 688 23.99 -24.93 8.09
C ASP A 688 23.66 -24.78 6.60
N ALA A 689 22.50 -25.28 6.13
CA ALA A 689 22.09 -25.12 4.74
C ALA A 689 22.04 -23.63 4.35
N THR A 690 22.40 -23.32 3.10
CA THR A 690 22.30 -21.94 2.61
C THR A 690 20.83 -21.54 2.45
N LEU A 691 20.51 -20.27 2.76
CA LEU A 691 19.15 -19.73 2.62
C LEU A 691 18.58 -20.02 1.22
N GLY A 692 19.35 -19.72 0.17
CA GLY A 692 18.89 -19.85 -1.22
C GLY A 692 18.67 -21.28 -1.71
N ALA A 693 19.07 -22.31 -0.96
CA ALA A 693 18.72 -23.69 -1.27
C ALA A 693 17.22 -23.96 -1.01
N HIS A 694 16.60 -23.24 -0.09
CA HIS A 694 15.24 -23.50 0.37
C HIS A 694 14.29 -22.31 0.18
N GLN A 695 14.77 -21.07 0.28
CA GLN A 695 13.97 -19.87 0.01
C GLN A 695 14.05 -19.52 -1.47
N VAL A 696 13.04 -19.93 -2.23
CA VAL A 696 13.03 -19.85 -3.68
C VAL A 696 11.68 -19.37 -4.22
N VAL A 697 11.69 -18.94 -5.48
CA VAL A 697 10.49 -18.79 -6.30
C VAL A 697 10.60 -19.72 -7.51
N VAL A 698 9.48 -20.31 -7.91
CA VAL A 698 9.42 -21.20 -9.07
C VAL A 698 8.97 -20.41 -10.30
N ARG A 699 9.76 -20.49 -11.39
CA ARG A 699 9.44 -19.85 -12.67
C ARG A 699 9.64 -20.86 -13.80
N GLY A 700 8.52 -21.45 -14.24
CA GLY A 700 8.56 -22.60 -15.13
C GLY A 700 9.21 -23.80 -14.44
N ASP A 701 10.26 -24.34 -15.03
CA ASP A 701 11.08 -25.44 -14.50
C ASP A 701 12.21 -24.99 -13.56
N ARG A 702 12.34 -23.69 -13.31
CA ARG A 702 13.48 -23.12 -12.57
C ARG A 702 13.09 -22.75 -11.15
N ARG A 703 13.90 -23.20 -10.20
CA ARG A 703 13.92 -22.71 -8.81
C ARG A 703 14.97 -21.61 -8.71
N ILE A 704 14.52 -20.38 -8.49
CA ILE A 704 15.38 -19.18 -8.40
C ILE A 704 15.51 -18.81 -6.91
N PRO A 705 16.72 -18.78 -6.33
CA PRO A 705 16.94 -18.33 -4.97
C PRO A 705 16.45 -16.92 -4.73
N VAL A 706 15.88 -16.65 -3.57
CA VAL A 706 15.34 -15.33 -3.20
C VAL A 706 16.06 -14.81 -1.95
N PRO A 707 16.78 -13.65 -2.02
CA PRO A 707 17.32 -13.00 -0.84
C PRO A 707 16.25 -12.25 -0.09
N GLY A 708 16.50 -11.96 1.19
CA GLY A 708 15.58 -11.23 2.05
C GLY A 708 14.95 -12.10 3.12
N GLY A 709 14.17 -11.49 3.99
CA GLY A 709 13.54 -12.18 5.11
C GLY A 709 12.25 -11.51 5.56
N THR A 710 11.63 -12.06 6.58
CA THR A 710 10.28 -11.68 7.00
C THR A 710 10.21 -10.36 7.76
N GLU A 711 8.99 -9.83 7.91
CA GLU A 711 8.67 -8.69 8.78
C GLU A 711 9.22 -8.90 10.19
N SER A 712 8.97 -10.07 10.76
CA SER A 712 9.35 -10.40 12.15
C SER A 712 10.85 -10.52 12.32
N LEU A 713 11.59 -10.97 11.30
CA LEU A 713 13.06 -10.97 11.31
C LEU A 713 13.64 -9.55 11.23
N GLY A 714 12.86 -8.59 10.78
CA GLY A 714 13.32 -7.20 10.68
C GLY A 714 14.18 -6.93 9.46
N VAL A 715 13.90 -7.53 8.32
CA VAL A 715 14.67 -7.36 7.09
C VAL A 715 14.08 -6.30 6.21
N TRP A 716 14.89 -5.31 5.76
CA TRP A 716 14.48 -4.26 4.83
C TRP A 716 13.94 -4.85 3.52
N ASN A 717 14.70 -5.76 2.91
CA ASN A 717 14.28 -6.53 1.73
C ASN A 717 13.31 -7.62 2.17
N LYS A 718 12.06 -7.24 2.44
CA LYS A 718 11.05 -8.16 2.98
C LYS A 718 10.63 -9.18 1.94
N VAL A 719 10.61 -10.44 2.32
CA VAL A 719 9.95 -11.56 1.63
C VAL A 719 9.31 -12.47 2.67
N GLU A 720 8.19 -13.13 2.32
CA GLU A 720 7.43 -13.98 3.24
C GLU A 720 7.38 -15.42 2.73
N PRO A 721 8.41 -16.23 3.01
CA PRO A 721 8.34 -17.66 2.79
C PRO A 721 7.43 -18.29 3.85
N VAL A 722 6.59 -19.23 3.46
CA VAL A 722 5.71 -19.97 4.35
C VAL A 722 6.36 -21.33 4.66
N TRP A 723 6.35 -21.72 5.94
CA TRP A 723 6.75 -23.05 6.37
C TRP A 723 5.55 -23.99 6.30
N ASP A 724 5.69 -25.08 5.56
CA ASP A 724 4.74 -26.17 5.52
C ASP A 724 5.47 -27.51 5.73
N ALA A 725 5.28 -28.10 6.91
CA ALA A 725 5.90 -29.37 7.26
C ALA A 725 5.45 -30.51 6.33
N THR A 726 4.21 -30.43 5.79
CA THR A 726 3.69 -31.46 4.86
C THR A 726 4.29 -31.34 3.48
N ALA A 727 4.71 -30.14 3.09
CA ALA A 727 5.45 -29.89 1.84
C ALA A 727 6.98 -30.11 2.00
N GLY A 728 7.45 -30.51 3.17
CA GLY A 728 8.85 -30.76 3.47
C GLY A 728 9.67 -29.50 3.72
N GLY A 729 9.05 -28.43 4.22
CA GLY A 729 9.76 -27.20 4.61
C GLY A 729 9.20 -25.90 4.07
N TYR A 730 10.05 -25.07 3.47
CA TYR A 730 9.59 -23.80 2.91
C TYR A 730 8.88 -23.96 1.57
N THR A 731 7.71 -23.35 1.43
CA THR A 731 7.03 -23.17 0.15
C THR A 731 7.70 -22.06 -0.67
N GLU A 732 7.28 -21.87 -1.92
CA GLU A 732 7.82 -20.79 -2.74
C GLU A 732 7.43 -19.40 -2.19
N VAL A 733 8.30 -18.43 -2.43
CA VAL A 733 8.03 -17.02 -2.10
C VAL A 733 7.02 -16.43 -3.09
N THR A 734 5.90 -15.94 -2.56
CA THR A 734 4.82 -15.34 -3.37
C THR A 734 4.50 -13.90 -2.99
N THR A 735 5.19 -13.35 -1.98
CA THR A 735 4.95 -12.00 -1.46
C THR A 735 6.25 -11.37 -0.97
N GLY A 736 6.40 -10.07 -1.16
CA GLY A 736 7.56 -9.33 -0.68
C GLY A 736 7.91 -8.13 -1.55
N SER A 737 9.19 -7.73 -1.49
CA SER A 737 9.74 -6.66 -2.33
C SER A 737 9.28 -6.82 -3.77
N SER A 738 8.75 -5.75 -4.38
CA SER A 738 8.02 -5.83 -5.64
C SER A 738 8.58 -4.85 -6.68
N TYR A 739 8.11 -3.62 -6.77
CA TYR A 739 8.73 -2.59 -7.61
C TYR A 739 9.70 -1.77 -6.78
N ILE A 740 10.97 -2.05 -6.88
CA ILE A 740 12.03 -1.36 -6.15
C ILE A 740 12.61 -0.25 -7.02
N GLN A 741 12.86 0.93 -6.45
CA GLN A 741 13.55 2.03 -7.12
C GLN A 741 14.53 2.73 -6.19
N ALA A 742 15.74 3.03 -6.71
CA ALA A 742 16.73 3.91 -6.12
C ALA A 742 16.99 5.06 -7.09
N VAL A 743 16.63 6.28 -6.71
CA VAL A 743 16.63 7.46 -7.57
C VAL A 743 17.42 8.60 -6.96
N GLY A 744 18.20 9.27 -7.78
CA GLY A 744 18.92 10.50 -7.45
C GLY A 744 19.19 11.33 -8.71
N TRP A 745 19.97 12.38 -8.58
CA TRP A 745 20.33 13.30 -9.66
C TRP A 745 21.82 13.63 -9.56
N ASP A 746 22.48 13.79 -10.70
CA ASP A 746 23.91 14.13 -10.79
C ASP A 746 24.16 15.54 -11.37
N GLY A 747 23.11 16.37 -11.44
CA GLY A 747 23.17 17.68 -12.06
C GLY A 747 22.88 17.67 -13.56
N GLY A 748 22.80 16.50 -14.17
CA GLY A 748 22.36 16.33 -15.56
C GLY A 748 20.86 16.59 -15.73
N ARG A 749 20.39 16.49 -16.98
CA ARG A 749 18.96 16.61 -17.30
C ARG A 749 18.15 15.37 -16.93
N CYS A 750 18.81 14.24 -16.80
CA CYS A 750 18.19 12.93 -16.56
C CYS A 750 18.39 12.51 -15.12
N PRO A 751 17.39 11.90 -14.48
CA PRO A 751 17.57 11.29 -13.17
C PRO A 751 18.51 10.07 -13.29
N VAL A 752 19.28 9.82 -12.23
CA VAL A 752 20.04 8.59 -12.04
C VAL A 752 19.12 7.59 -11.32
N ALA A 753 18.49 6.72 -12.08
CA ALA A 753 17.51 5.78 -11.52
C ALA A 753 17.91 4.32 -11.76
N ARG A 754 17.74 3.50 -10.73
CA ARG A 754 17.91 2.04 -10.73
C ARG A 754 16.62 1.42 -10.26
N THR A 755 16.12 0.42 -11.00
CA THR A 755 14.84 -0.21 -10.71
C THR A 755 14.94 -1.72 -10.74
N LEU A 756 13.98 -2.39 -10.08
CA LEU A 756 13.77 -3.82 -10.17
C LEU A 756 12.28 -4.13 -10.02
N LEU A 757 11.77 -4.94 -10.90
CA LEU A 757 10.46 -5.58 -10.73
C LEU A 757 10.72 -7.06 -10.41
N THR A 758 10.69 -7.42 -9.14
CA THR A 758 11.22 -8.68 -8.59
C THR A 758 10.68 -9.94 -9.24
N TYR A 759 9.46 -9.91 -9.72
CA TYR A 759 8.77 -11.01 -10.40
C TYR A 759 8.70 -10.83 -11.93
N SER A 760 9.45 -9.87 -12.48
CA SER A 760 9.48 -9.54 -13.90
C SER A 760 8.19 -8.94 -14.48
N GLN A 761 8.25 -8.46 -15.70
CA GLN A 761 7.22 -7.64 -16.34
C GLN A 761 5.96 -8.46 -16.71
N SER A 762 6.12 -9.68 -17.19
CA SER A 762 5.04 -10.52 -17.70
C SER A 762 4.66 -11.65 -16.75
N SER A 763 3.34 -11.95 -16.65
CA SER A 763 2.83 -13.16 -15.99
C SER A 763 2.75 -14.35 -16.92
N ASN A 764 2.87 -14.15 -18.22
CA ASN A 764 2.82 -15.23 -19.21
C ASN A 764 4.11 -16.04 -19.20
N PRO A 765 4.08 -17.35 -18.87
CA PRO A 765 5.27 -18.19 -18.85
C PRO A 765 5.96 -18.34 -20.23
N ASN A 766 5.26 -18.05 -21.31
CA ASN A 766 5.82 -18.05 -22.67
C ASN A 766 6.54 -16.72 -23.03
N SER A 767 6.50 -15.72 -22.16
CA SER A 767 7.20 -14.45 -22.37
C SER A 767 8.67 -14.55 -21.97
N PRO A 768 9.61 -13.98 -22.74
CA PRO A 768 11.01 -13.85 -22.31
C PRO A 768 11.16 -13.01 -21.05
N HIS A 769 10.16 -12.16 -20.74
CA HIS A 769 10.10 -11.30 -19.57
C HIS A 769 9.28 -11.88 -18.41
N PHE A 770 9.21 -13.20 -18.29
CA PHE A 770 8.54 -13.91 -17.20
C PHE A 770 9.41 -14.05 -15.95
N SER A 771 10.77 -14.12 -16.12
CA SER A 771 11.69 -14.37 -15.00
C SER A 771 13.03 -13.65 -15.10
N ASP A 772 13.22 -12.77 -16.07
CA ASP A 772 14.51 -12.12 -16.33
C ASP A 772 14.92 -11.17 -15.21
N GLN A 773 14.02 -10.31 -14.71
CA GLN A 773 14.30 -9.45 -13.56
C GLN A 773 14.28 -10.23 -12.23
N THR A 774 13.57 -11.34 -12.14
CA THR A 774 13.63 -12.25 -10.97
C THR A 774 15.05 -12.79 -10.77
N ARG A 775 15.75 -13.11 -11.85
CA ARG A 775 17.16 -13.53 -11.78
C ARG A 775 18.06 -12.37 -11.31
N LEU A 776 17.83 -11.16 -11.82
CA LEU A 776 18.56 -9.98 -11.34
C LEU A 776 18.36 -9.74 -9.84
N PHE A 777 17.12 -9.88 -9.36
CA PHE A 777 16.81 -9.76 -7.94
C PHE A 777 17.54 -10.82 -7.09
N SER A 778 17.54 -12.07 -7.55
CA SER A 778 18.29 -13.17 -6.93
C SER A 778 19.78 -12.86 -6.79
N GLU A 779 20.35 -12.15 -7.77
CA GLU A 779 21.78 -11.81 -7.84
C GLU A 779 22.12 -10.44 -7.27
N GLY A 780 21.14 -9.70 -6.73
CA GLY A 780 21.33 -8.33 -6.23
C GLY A 780 21.68 -7.31 -7.32
N LYS A 781 21.30 -7.59 -8.58
CA LYS A 781 21.58 -6.75 -9.72
C LYS A 781 20.40 -5.83 -10.04
N TRP A 782 20.68 -4.67 -10.64
CA TRP A 782 19.72 -3.64 -10.93
C TRP A 782 19.55 -3.37 -12.41
N VAL A 783 18.37 -2.95 -12.81
CA VAL A 783 18.07 -2.39 -14.12
C VAL A 783 18.36 -0.88 -14.10
N THR A 784 19.07 -0.38 -15.11
CA THR A 784 19.16 1.07 -15.36
C THR A 784 17.84 1.56 -15.95
N SER A 785 17.11 2.40 -15.25
CA SER A 785 15.90 3.02 -15.77
C SER A 785 16.28 4.03 -16.87
N ARG A 786 15.90 3.74 -18.10
CA ARG A 786 16.14 4.65 -19.23
C ARG A 786 15.05 5.70 -19.26
N PHE A 787 15.39 6.94 -18.99
CA PHE A 787 14.42 8.02 -18.87
C PHE A 787 14.48 9.02 -20.02
N CYS A 788 15.67 9.48 -20.37
CA CYS A 788 15.85 10.45 -21.44
C CYS A 788 15.83 9.79 -22.83
N GLU A 789 15.40 10.53 -23.84
CA GLU A 789 15.28 10.04 -25.23
C GLU A 789 16.57 9.41 -25.75
N LYS A 790 17.73 10.01 -25.43
CA LYS A 790 19.03 9.47 -25.80
C LYS A 790 19.27 8.08 -25.19
N ASP A 791 18.89 7.90 -23.94
CA ASP A 791 19.10 6.63 -23.22
C ASP A 791 18.16 5.54 -23.74
N ILE A 792 16.90 5.90 -24.04
CA ILE A 792 15.94 4.99 -24.67
C ILE A 792 16.42 4.56 -26.05
N ALA A 793 16.85 5.54 -26.88
CA ALA A 793 17.32 5.27 -28.24
C ALA A 793 18.59 4.40 -28.28
N SER A 794 19.41 4.43 -27.22
CA SER A 794 20.66 3.66 -27.10
C SER A 794 20.45 2.26 -26.47
N SER A 795 19.20 1.86 -26.17
CA SER A 795 18.91 0.57 -25.56
C SER A 795 19.27 -0.59 -26.50
N PRO A 796 20.10 -1.54 -26.04
CA PRO A 796 20.34 -2.77 -26.81
C PRO A 796 19.02 -3.54 -27.01
N GLY A 797 18.70 -3.87 -28.26
CA GLY A 797 17.44 -4.56 -28.56
C GLY A 797 16.19 -3.71 -28.49
N LEU A 798 16.30 -2.37 -28.60
CA LEU A 798 15.16 -1.48 -28.70
C LEU A 798 14.16 -1.96 -29.76
N ARG A 799 12.93 -2.24 -29.33
CA ARG A 799 11.83 -2.63 -30.20
C ARG A 799 10.76 -1.54 -30.20
N VAL A 800 10.39 -1.04 -31.38
CA VAL A 800 9.40 0.02 -31.52
C VAL A 800 8.17 -0.52 -32.25
N ILE A 801 7.00 -0.33 -31.67
CA ILE A 801 5.72 -0.64 -32.32
C ILE A 801 4.83 0.60 -32.33
N ARG A 802 4.00 0.71 -33.38
CA ARG A 802 2.92 1.69 -33.46
C ARG A 802 1.61 0.93 -33.31
N VAL A 803 0.78 1.35 -32.40
CA VAL A 803 -0.51 0.71 -32.09
C VAL A 803 -1.65 1.69 -32.34
N GLY A 804 -2.80 1.17 -32.77
CA GLY A 804 -3.97 1.99 -33.08
C GLY A 804 -5.25 1.15 -33.13
N GLU A 805 -6.38 1.82 -32.99
CA GLU A 805 -7.72 1.17 -32.97
C GLU A 805 -8.04 0.43 -34.27
N HIS A 806 -7.56 0.91 -35.40
CA HIS A 806 -7.93 0.48 -36.75
C HIS A 806 -6.77 -0.21 -37.49
N ARG A 807 -6.03 -1.06 -36.85
CA ARG A 807 -5.01 -1.86 -37.52
C ARG A 807 -5.38 -3.33 -37.63
#